data_93bbaee77a53d885bda2df7f14b1e9ab
#
_entry.id   93bbaee77a53d885bda2df7f14b1e9ab
#
_cell.length_a   1.000
_cell.length_b   1.000
_cell.length_c   1.000
_cell.angle_alpha   90.00
_cell.angle_beta   90.00
_cell.angle_gamma   90.00
#
_symmetry.space_group_name_H-M   'P 1'
#
loop_
_entity.id
_entity.type
_entity.pdbx_description
1 polymer ?
#
loop_
_entity_poly.entity_id
_entity_poly.type
_entity_poly.pdbx_seq_one_letter_code
_entity_poly.pdbx_strand_id
1 'polypeptide(L)'
;MTGGYTGKILRINLTRKTIGTLDTEKYEEYGGGHGMGSAIFWDLVGNQLPFSAFDPRNVLTIMTGPFSGVLVPSAAGRCEVQGLGPQGYPVEWFTRSNFGGRFSTQLKYAGWDGLVIEGASDDPVWIQIIDDKVSFENARTLWGLDIMETQEEIWRRVNPGSRFGEWTDIGDRYTTQKPAVLCIGQAGESLSRIACLIHDAGNGAGQGGFGAVFGAKKLKAISVVGTGSVGVANPKSLMDARMWYRQFQYDVDNPRMEEPSEAFVFSPVNNSPADDNFLNKQPPFEPARAQACAGCPKGCRQRLAGGISNESSCEDTIWAIGIQDSPKDRKIACDLVQQYGINAFQMRPMLGYIEALHKQGLLGRGKKIESDLPMELFGKVEFIQALLRKIVNKEDIGEALSGGVARAAESWERYKEDNDSGLLTLPNWGYYEHNDPRLEPEWGYGSILGERDINEHGISFAVHYMPGITIGSNTDPVLPAEKVVEILSSKVEPYTGDPFMFDYSEGPTGIYSDNRVRTIAWHRHYSRFWIQSILYCDWVWPLFFTPNTADMSGATPEGEPKFFNAVTGRNISFTDGVEIGRKIWNLDRSIWVLQGRHRDMEVFTGYVYNVPTQSPYYLPVYENGKWSYGNCTGRVLNRSKFEAWKTKFYDFEGWNSSNGWPRRKTLESMGLKKVADTLQEKNRLG
;
A
#
# COMPACT_ATOMS: atom_id res chain seq x y z
N MET A 1 4.26 28.04 13.23
CA MET A 1 4.24 26.64 12.71
C MET A 1 2.94 26.43 11.98
N THR A 2 3.01 25.81 10.84
CA THR A 2 1.85 25.38 10.06
C THR A 2 1.09 24.32 10.84
N GLY A 3 -0.24 24.35 10.88
CA GLY A 3 -1.03 23.31 11.55
C GLY A 3 -0.79 21.94 10.94
N GLY A 4 -1.07 20.88 11.69
CA GLY A 4 -0.86 19.50 11.23
C GLY A 4 0.57 18.97 11.36
N TYR A 5 1.54 19.82 11.68
CA TYR A 5 2.95 19.45 11.85
C TYR A 5 3.43 19.73 13.27
N THR A 6 4.42 18.94 13.71
CA THR A 6 5.10 19.11 15.01
C THR A 6 6.43 19.87 14.85
N GLY A 7 6.92 20.00 13.61
CA GLY A 7 8.13 20.73 13.24
C GLY A 7 9.43 19.90 13.29
N LYS A 8 9.37 18.64 13.72
CA LYS A 8 10.55 17.79 13.87
C LYS A 8 10.34 16.39 13.29
N ILE A 9 11.38 15.86 12.66
CA ILE A 9 11.50 14.49 12.22
C ILE A 9 12.64 13.84 13.02
N LEU A 10 12.38 12.71 13.65
CA LEU A 10 13.39 12.01 14.45
C LEU A 10 14.36 11.26 13.53
N ARG A 11 15.66 11.51 13.70
CA ARG A 11 16.73 10.84 12.94
C ARG A 11 17.54 9.94 13.86
N ILE A 12 17.57 8.65 13.54
CA ILE A 12 18.18 7.59 14.35
C ILE A 12 19.26 6.90 13.53
N ASN A 13 20.48 6.87 14.04
CA ASN A 13 21.56 6.09 13.44
C ASN A 13 21.89 4.89 14.33
N LEU A 14 21.54 3.69 13.85
CA LEU A 14 21.69 2.43 14.62
C LEU A 14 23.15 2.03 14.81
N THR A 15 24.02 2.29 13.82
CA THR A 15 25.45 1.96 13.91
C THR A 15 26.18 2.82 14.94
N ARG A 16 25.88 4.12 14.93
CA ARG A 16 26.53 5.09 15.82
C ARG A 16 25.83 5.23 17.17
N LYS A 17 24.63 4.67 17.28
CA LYS A 17 23.70 4.83 18.42
C LYS A 17 23.46 6.31 18.73
N THR A 18 23.23 7.11 17.70
CA THR A 18 22.96 8.55 17.83
C THR A 18 21.54 8.90 17.47
N ILE A 19 21.02 9.90 18.18
CA ILE A 19 19.69 10.46 17.99
C ILE A 19 19.85 11.92 17.61
N GLY A 20 19.17 12.34 16.57
CA GLY A 20 19.15 13.70 16.07
C GLY A 20 17.81 14.07 15.49
N THR A 21 17.71 15.23 14.88
CA THR A 21 16.48 15.75 14.27
C THR A 21 16.74 16.30 12.87
N LEU A 22 15.71 16.27 12.04
CA LEU A 22 15.61 17.07 10.82
C LEU A 22 14.41 18.02 11.00
N ASP A 23 14.55 19.23 10.43
CA ASP A 23 13.47 20.20 10.46
C ASP A 23 12.39 19.82 9.43
N THR A 24 11.15 19.71 9.87
CA THR A 24 10.01 19.42 9.00
C THR A 24 9.83 20.50 7.92
N GLU A 25 10.06 21.77 8.27
CA GLU A 25 9.88 22.92 7.38
C GLU A 25 10.66 22.75 6.06
N LYS A 26 11.84 22.14 6.10
CA LYS A 26 12.64 21.84 4.91
C LYS A 26 11.92 20.97 3.88
N TYR A 27 11.00 20.12 4.32
CA TYR A 27 10.32 19.11 3.51
C TYR A 27 8.81 19.32 3.43
N GLU A 28 8.28 20.35 4.09
CA GLU A 28 6.82 20.59 4.22
C GLU A 28 6.13 20.80 2.86
N GLU A 29 6.85 21.28 1.86
CA GLU A 29 6.33 21.44 0.50
C GLU A 29 5.84 20.11 -0.12
N TYR A 30 6.40 18.98 0.31
CA TYR A 30 6.03 17.63 -0.14
C TYR A 30 4.84 17.03 0.64
N GLY A 31 4.26 17.76 1.55
CA GLY A 31 3.10 17.34 2.35
C GLY A 31 3.45 16.56 3.60
N GLY A 32 3.84 15.34 3.48
CA GLY A 32 4.14 14.37 4.54
C GLY A 32 4.45 13.02 3.92
N GLY A 33 4.11 11.93 4.58
CA GLY A 33 4.12 10.57 4.05
C GLY A 33 5.17 10.30 2.98
N HIS A 34 4.69 9.92 1.80
CA HIS A 34 5.53 9.54 0.66
C HIS A 34 6.44 10.67 0.18
N GLY A 35 5.89 11.84 -0.10
CA GLY A 35 6.66 12.93 -0.70
C GLY A 35 7.80 13.40 0.18
N MET A 36 7.53 13.56 1.48
CA MET A 36 8.54 13.94 2.46
C MET A 36 9.60 12.84 2.61
N GLY A 37 9.19 11.58 2.66
CA GLY A 37 10.09 10.44 2.74
C GLY A 37 10.99 10.30 1.51
N SER A 38 10.46 10.50 0.28
CA SER A 38 11.24 10.50 -0.96
C SER A 38 12.28 11.62 -0.99
N ALA A 39 11.91 12.83 -0.56
CA ALA A 39 12.83 13.97 -0.51
C ALA A 39 13.96 13.76 0.51
N ILE A 40 13.65 13.21 1.69
CA ILE A 40 14.64 12.85 2.70
C ILE A 40 15.57 11.75 2.20
N PHE A 41 15.02 10.69 1.59
CA PHE A 41 15.83 9.60 1.02
C PHE A 41 16.77 10.13 -0.06
N TRP A 42 16.29 10.99 -0.95
CA TRP A 42 17.12 11.65 -1.95
C TRP A 42 18.27 12.43 -1.33
N ASP A 43 17.98 13.28 -0.34
CA ASP A 43 18.98 14.14 0.31
C ASP A 43 20.06 13.34 1.04
N LEU A 44 19.71 12.20 1.63
CA LEU A 44 20.64 11.43 2.45
C LEU A 44 21.46 10.42 1.63
N VAL A 45 20.87 9.76 0.64
CA VAL A 45 21.51 8.62 -0.04
C VAL A 45 21.32 8.59 -1.55
N GLY A 46 20.54 9.48 -2.14
CA GLY A 46 20.24 9.43 -3.58
C GLY A 46 21.49 9.35 -4.46
N ASN A 47 22.54 10.11 -4.16
CA ASN A 47 23.80 10.12 -4.90
C ASN A 47 24.69 8.87 -4.68
N GLN A 48 24.36 7.99 -3.73
CA GLN A 48 25.10 6.77 -3.40
C GLN A 48 24.55 5.52 -4.10
N LEU A 49 23.39 5.61 -4.75
CA LEU A 49 22.76 4.50 -5.47
C LEU A 49 23.63 4.03 -6.65
N PRO A 50 23.57 2.74 -7.03
CA PRO A 50 22.76 1.67 -6.44
C PRO A 50 23.46 0.92 -5.28
N PHE A 51 22.66 0.32 -4.40
CA PHE A 51 23.08 -0.66 -3.38
C PHE A 51 21.88 -1.58 -3.03
N SER A 52 22.12 -2.68 -2.31
CA SER A 52 21.07 -3.64 -1.93
C SER A 52 20.15 -3.09 -0.84
N ALA A 53 18.90 -3.58 -0.79
CA ALA A 53 17.95 -3.27 0.28
C ALA A 53 18.46 -3.65 1.68
N PHE A 54 19.35 -4.63 1.79
CA PHE A 54 19.96 -5.06 3.06
C PHE A 54 21.25 -4.31 3.42
N ASP A 55 21.73 -3.43 2.54
CA ASP A 55 22.89 -2.59 2.83
C ASP A 55 22.58 -1.63 4.01
N PRO A 56 23.47 -1.47 4.99
CA PRO A 56 23.29 -0.50 6.08
C PRO A 56 23.01 0.94 5.62
N ARG A 57 23.46 1.32 4.41
CA ARG A 57 23.16 2.63 3.79
C ARG A 57 21.70 2.78 3.40
N ASN A 58 20.92 1.70 3.28
CA ASN A 58 19.49 1.80 3.00
C ASN A 58 18.80 2.56 4.13
N VAL A 59 18.46 3.81 3.86
CA VAL A 59 17.71 4.66 4.79
C VAL A 59 16.25 4.27 4.74
N LEU A 60 15.66 4.02 5.91
CA LEU A 60 14.21 3.87 6.04
C LEU A 60 13.61 5.18 6.54
N THR A 61 12.57 5.63 5.87
CA THR A 61 11.71 6.70 6.36
C THR A 61 10.36 6.10 6.79
N ILE A 62 9.86 6.49 7.97
CA ILE A 62 8.52 6.13 8.47
C ILE A 62 7.82 7.46 8.76
N MET A 63 6.99 7.90 7.81
CA MET A 63 6.46 9.25 7.82
C MET A 63 4.97 9.28 8.12
N THR A 64 4.55 10.26 8.92
CA THR A 64 3.15 10.59 9.16
C THR A 64 2.66 11.62 8.13
N GLY A 65 1.35 11.79 8.03
CA GLY A 65 0.75 12.89 7.27
C GLY A 65 0.36 14.07 8.17
N PRO A 66 -0.03 15.21 7.59
CA PRO A 66 -0.49 16.37 8.37
C PRO A 66 -1.79 16.11 9.13
N PHE A 67 -2.52 15.04 8.78
CA PHE A 67 -3.77 14.67 9.43
C PHE A 67 -3.60 13.67 10.57
N SER A 68 -2.41 13.09 10.72
CA SER A 68 -2.14 12.14 11.80
C SER A 68 -2.34 12.79 13.16
N GLY A 69 -3.19 12.17 14.00
CA GLY A 69 -3.55 12.71 15.30
C GLY A 69 -4.59 13.85 15.26
N VAL A 70 -5.11 14.20 14.09
CA VAL A 70 -6.17 15.20 13.91
C VAL A 70 -7.47 14.51 13.49
N LEU A 71 -8.61 15.13 13.75
CA LEU A 71 -9.93 14.56 13.49
C LEU A 71 -10.36 14.70 12.01
N VAL A 72 -9.48 14.34 11.04
CA VAL A 72 -9.84 14.25 9.63
C VAL A 72 -10.36 12.84 9.33
N PRO A 73 -11.56 12.69 8.78
CA PRO A 73 -12.12 11.38 8.48
C PRO A 73 -11.23 10.59 7.49
N SER A 74 -10.99 9.31 7.81
CA SER A 74 -10.28 8.38 6.93
C SER A 74 -8.84 8.77 6.56
N ALA A 75 -8.17 9.58 7.39
CA ALA A 75 -6.81 10.03 7.12
C ALA A 75 -5.90 10.09 8.36
N ALA A 76 -6.46 10.04 9.58
CA ALA A 76 -5.70 10.33 10.80
C ALA A 76 -4.79 9.18 11.28
N GLY A 77 -5.04 7.94 10.87
CA GLY A 77 -4.36 6.75 11.40
C GLY A 77 -3.29 6.14 10.49
N ARG A 78 -3.05 6.68 9.31
CA ARG A 78 -2.12 6.10 8.33
C ARG A 78 -0.68 6.55 8.55
N CYS A 79 0.27 5.66 8.22
CA CYS A 79 1.70 5.90 8.23
C CYS A 79 2.35 5.23 7.01
N GLU A 80 3.36 5.85 6.44
CA GLU A 80 4.07 5.30 5.28
C GLU A 80 5.51 4.97 5.63
N VAL A 81 5.98 3.79 5.22
CA VAL A 81 7.38 3.36 5.29
C VAL A 81 7.97 3.30 3.89
N GLN A 82 9.20 3.80 3.70
CA GLN A 82 9.90 3.83 2.43
C GLN A 82 11.38 3.51 2.58
N GLY A 83 11.97 3.05 1.49
CA GLY A 83 13.38 2.70 1.34
C GLY A 83 13.55 1.75 0.15
N LEU A 84 14.70 1.11 0.02
CA LEU A 84 14.86 0.02 -0.93
C LEU A 84 14.15 -1.21 -0.38
N GLY A 85 13.21 -1.77 -1.16
CA GLY A 85 12.40 -2.92 -0.77
C GLY A 85 12.95 -4.23 -1.34
N PRO A 86 13.29 -5.22 -0.48
CA PRO A 86 13.90 -6.47 -0.95
C PRO A 86 12.95 -7.40 -1.70
N GLN A 87 11.65 -7.16 -1.66
CA GLN A 87 10.65 -8.03 -2.31
C GLN A 87 10.72 -7.93 -3.85
N GLY A 88 10.93 -6.74 -4.40
CA GLY A 88 10.96 -6.51 -5.85
C GLY A 88 11.96 -7.42 -6.60
N TYR A 89 11.58 -7.89 -7.81
CA TYR A 89 12.40 -8.75 -8.67
C TYR A 89 12.28 -8.28 -10.14
N PRO A 90 13.36 -8.21 -10.91
CA PRO A 90 14.75 -8.55 -10.54
C PRO A 90 15.49 -7.47 -9.74
N VAL A 91 14.92 -6.29 -9.57
CA VAL A 91 15.56 -5.14 -8.90
C VAL A 91 14.83 -4.78 -7.62
N GLU A 92 15.60 -4.46 -6.58
CA GLU A 92 15.12 -3.97 -5.29
C GLU A 92 14.88 -2.45 -5.38
N TRP A 93 13.78 -2.04 -6.02
CA TRP A 93 13.49 -0.63 -6.23
C TRP A 93 13.30 0.13 -4.91
N PHE A 94 13.61 1.43 -4.92
CA PHE A 94 13.06 2.34 -3.94
C PHE A 94 11.53 2.25 -4.02
N THR A 95 10.91 1.90 -2.91
CA THR A 95 9.49 1.59 -2.84
C THR A 95 8.91 1.98 -1.49
N ARG A 96 7.64 1.72 -1.32
CA ARG A 96 6.88 2.06 -0.13
C ARG A 96 5.99 0.92 0.34
N SER A 97 5.59 1.01 1.57
CA SER A 97 4.44 0.33 2.14
C SER A 97 3.74 1.23 3.15
N ASN A 98 2.53 0.86 3.54
CA ASN A 98 1.71 1.75 4.32
C ASN A 98 0.87 0.92 5.29
N PHE A 99 0.67 1.42 6.49
CA PHE A 99 -0.09 0.74 7.53
C PHE A 99 -1.01 1.71 8.28
N GLY A 100 -2.08 1.17 8.85
CA GLY A 100 -3.06 1.93 9.62
C GLY A 100 -2.84 1.82 11.13
N GLY A 101 -3.93 1.91 11.88
CA GLY A 101 -3.93 1.77 13.34
C GLY A 101 -3.77 3.10 14.06
N ARG A 102 -2.93 3.13 15.09
CA ARG A 102 -2.73 4.29 15.98
C ARG A 102 -1.27 4.75 16.07
N PHE A 103 -0.34 4.09 15.40
CA PHE A 103 1.09 4.40 15.49
C PHE A 103 1.39 5.83 15.04
N SER A 104 0.86 6.26 13.88
CA SER A 104 1.07 7.61 13.38
C SER A 104 0.54 8.69 14.34
N THR A 105 -0.61 8.45 14.94
CA THR A 105 -1.22 9.35 15.94
C THR A 105 -0.34 9.44 17.17
N GLN A 106 0.15 8.32 17.71
CA GLN A 106 1.04 8.32 18.87
C GLN A 106 2.36 9.00 18.56
N LEU A 107 2.91 8.80 17.36
CA LEU A 107 4.16 9.46 16.94
C LEU A 107 4.00 10.98 16.87
N LYS A 108 2.89 11.46 16.32
CA LYS A 108 2.54 12.89 16.32
C LYS A 108 2.38 13.45 17.74
N TYR A 109 1.70 12.73 18.62
CA TYR A 109 1.53 13.15 20.02
C TYR A 109 2.85 13.12 20.80
N ALA A 110 3.82 12.29 20.38
CA ALA A 110 5.18 12.33 20.88
C ALA A 110 6.02 13.50 20.34
N GLY A 111 5.47 14.31 19.43
CA GLY A 111 6.11 15.51 18.90
C GLY A 111 6.95 15.28 17.64
N TRP A 112 6.68 14.19 16.86
CA TRP A 112 7.46 13.81 15.71
C TRP A 112 6.60 13.69 14.45
N ASP A 113 7.05 14.29 13.35
CA ASP A 113 6.39 14.17 12.03
C ASP A 113 6.79 12.90 11.28
N GLY A 114 7.79 12.22 11.75
CA GLY A 114 8.28 10.97 11.17
C GLY A 114 9.57 10.50 11.80
N LEU A 115 10.05 9.36 11.30
CA LEU A 115 11.29 8.71 11.69
C LEU A 115 12.17 8.50 10.47
N VAL A 116 13.47 8.71 10.64
CA VAL A 116 14.52 8.35 9.67
C VAL A 116 15.49 7.40 10.35
N ILE A 117 15.67 6.21 9.79
CA ILE A 117 16.49 5.14 10.37
C ILE A 117 17.66 4.85 9.43
N GLU A 118 18.88 5.06 9.92
CA GLU A 118 20.14 4.86 9.21
C GLU A 118 21.00 3.80 9.88
N GLY A 119 21.88 3.18 9.10
CA GLY A 119 22.81 2.20 9.60
C GLY A 119 22.18 0.87 9.98
N ALA A 120 22.92 0.06 10.72
CA ALA A 120 22.49 -1.20 11.31
C ALA A 120 23.16 -1.36 12.68
N SER A 121 22.48 -1.99 13.62
CA SER A 121 23.03 -2.33 14.93
C SER A 121 23.82 -3.65 14.87
N ASP A 122 24.84 -3.79 15.69
CA ASP A 122 25.55 -5.08 15.83
C ASP A 122 24.71 -6.13 16.56
N ASP A 123 23.96 -5.68 17.56
CA ASP A 123 23.07 -6.50 18.39
C ASP A 123 21.59 -6.16 18.16
N PRO A 124 20.66 -7.09 18.43
CA PRO A 124 19.23 -6.79 18.41
C PRO A 124 18.86 -5.65 19.35
N VAL A 125 18.18 -4.64 18.78
CA VAL A 125 17.70 -3.48 19.51
C VAL A 125 16.22 -3.21 19.20
N TRP A 126 15.56 -2.50 20.08
CA TRP A 126 14.31 -1.81 19.80
C TRP A 126 14.41 -0.36 20.23
N ILE A 127 13.64 0.50 19.58
CA ILE A 127 13.62 1.93 19.86
C ILE A 127 12.41 2.24 20.72
N GLN A 128 12.64 2.83 21.89
CA GLN A 128 11.58 3.33 22.75
C GLN A 128 11.48 4.84 22.60
N ILE A 129 10.27 5.33 22.32
CA ILE A 129 9.94 6.75 22.20
C ILE A 129 8.85 7.05 23.24
N ILE A 130 9.15 7.93 24.19
CA ILE A 130 8.17 8.47 25.14
C ILE A 130 8.25 10.00 25.01
N ASP A 131 7.30 10.60 24.31
CA ASP A 131 7.35 12.01 23.92
C ASP A 131 8.69 12.35 23.24
N ASP A 132 9.48 13.27 23.76
CA ASP A 132 10.79 13.66 23.25
C ASP A 132 11.95 12.76 23.74
N LYS A 133 11.68 11.85 24.67
CA LYS A 133 12.67 10.91 25.20
C LYS A 133 12.76 9.69 24.28
N VAL A 134 13.93 9.50 23.70
CA VAL A 134 14.21 8.39 22.76
C VAL A 134 15.40 7.59 23.28
N SER A 135 15.26 6.27 23.34
CA SER A 135 16.32 5.38 23.80
C SER A 135 16.46 4.14 22.93
N PHE A 136 17.68 3.56 22.97
CA PHE A 136 17.98 2.26 22.37
C PHE A 136 17.89 1.20 23.47
N GLU A 137 16.97 0.27 23.30
CA GLU A 137 16.73 -0.78 24.25
C GLU A 137 17.23 -2.13 23.75
N ASN A 138 17.63 -3.02 24.66
CA ASN A 138 18.11 -4.35 24.31
C ASN A 138 16.94 -5.25 23.88
N ALA A 139 17.00 -5.78 22.66
CA ALA A 139 15.99 -6.69 22.12
C ALA A 139 16.42 -8.16 22.04
N ARG A 140 17.56 -8.56 22.65
CA ARG A 140 18.04 -9.96 22.58
C ARG A 140 17.01 -10.97 23.07
N THR A 141 16.25 -10.64 24.10
CA THR A 141 15.18 -11.51 24.63
C THR A 141 13.85 -11.35 23.91
N LEU A 142 13.73 -10.39 23.00
CA LEU A 142 12.59 -10.25 22.07
C LEU A 142 12.85 -10.96 20.75
N TRP A 143 14.11 -11.22 20.43
CA TRP A 143 14.49 -11.91 19.20
C TRP A 143 14.06 -13.36 19.27
N GLY A 144 13.33 -13.83 18.25
CA GLY A 144 12.68 -15.14 18.21
C GLY A 144 11.21 -15.13 18.62
N LEU A 145 10.75 -14.08 19.32
CA LEU A 145 9.32 -13.91 19.63
C LEU A 145 8.52 -13.55 18.38
N ASP A 146 7.28 -13.99 18.35
CA ASP A 146 6.33 -13.60 17.30
C ASP A 146 5.87 -12.14 17.47
N ILE A 147 5.04 -11.67 16.52
CA ILE A 147 4.51 -10.29 16.51
C ILE A 147 3.73 -9.98 17.79
N MET A 148 2.88 -10.88 18.25
CA MET A 148 2.00 -10.65 19.40
C MET A 148 2.79 -10.68 20.72
N GLU A 149 3.60 -11.71 20.90
CA GLU A 149 4.50 -11.84 22.04
C GLU A 149 5.44 -10.63 22.17
N THR A 150 6.00 -10.17 21.04
CA THR A 150 6.87 -9.00 21.00
C THR A 150 6.17 -7.75 21.52
N GLN A 151 4.95 -7.49 21.05
CA GLN A 151 4.18 -6.32 21.50
C GLN A 151 3.80 -6.41 22.96
N GLU A 152 3.32 -7.56 23.42
CA GLU A 152 2.96 -7.79 24.83
C GLU A 152 4.15 -7.61 25.78
N GLU A 153 5.31 -8.11 25.37
CA GLU A 153 6.51 -7.98 26.19
C GLU A 153 7.00 -6.52 26.23
N ILE A 154 6.92 -5.78 25.13
CA ILE A 154 7.22 -4.34 25.11
C ILE A 154 6.22 -3.58 26.00
N TRP A 155 4.92 -3.90 25.95
CA TRP A 155 3.93 -3.28 26.82
C TRP A 155 4.26 -3.49 28.29
N ARG A 156 4.67 -4.69 28.67
CA ARG A 156 5.08 -5.01 30.06
C ARG A 156 6.33 -4.24 30.48
N ARG A 157 7.28 -4.02 29.59
CA ARG A 157 8.53 -3.28 29.90
C ARG A 157 8.30 -1.79 30.02
N VAL A 158 7.48 -1.22 29.13
CA VAL A 158 7.20 0.22 29.13
C VAL A 158 6.24 0.60 30.28
N ASN A 159 5.24 -0.25 30.57
CA ASN A 159 4.22 -0.01 31.58
C ASN A 159 4.17 -1.13 32.63
N PRO A 160 5.24 -1.33 33.41
CA PRO A 160 5.29 -2.43 34.37
C PRO A 160 4.22 -2.28 35.46
N GLY A 161 3.39 -3.31 35.62
CA GLY A 161 2.34 -3.36 36.64
C GLY A 161 1.07 -2.60 36.34
N SER A 162 0.94 -1.94 35.17
CA SER A 162 -0.30 -1.26 34.80
C SER A 162 -1.38 -2.23 34.35
N ARG A 163 -2.59 -2.10 34.91
CA ARG A 163 -3.80 -2.70 34.37
C ARG A 163 -4.40 -1.75 33.34
N PHE A 164 -5.29 -2.30 32.50
CA PHE A 164 -6.01 -1.45 31.55
C PHE A 164 -6.78 -0.33 32.29
N GLY A 165 -6.54 0.92 31.86
CA GLY A 165 -7.19 2.10 32.47
C GLY A 165 -6.48 2.67 33.68
N GLU A 166 -5.43 2.04 34.20
CA GLU A 166 -4.62 2.63 35.28
C GLU A 166 -3.63 3.66 34.74
N TRP A 167 -3.32 4.64 35.54
CA TRP A 167 -2.31 5.65 35.23
C TRP A 167 -0.92 5.04 35.30
N THR A 168 -0.17 5.20 34.23
CA THR A 168 1.25 4.80 34.12
C THR A 168 2.10 6.04 34.17
N ASP A 169 3.06 6.07 35.09
CA ASP A 169 4.09 7.11 35.15
C ASP A 169 5.10 6.91 34.00
N ILE A 170 5.29 7.94 33.21
CA ILE A 170 6.25 7.97 32.10
C ILE A 170 7.37 9.00 32.32
N GLY A 171 7.61 9.35 33.60
CA GLY A 171 8.66 10.23 34.09
C GLY A 171 8.11 11.54 34.62
N ASP A 172 7.76 12.49 33.80
CA ASP A 172 7.20 13.80 34.17
C ASP A 172 5.68 13.90 33.92
N ARG A 173 5.08 12.83 33.41
CA ARG A 173 3.65 12.76 33.07
C ARG A 173 3.05 11.38 33.33
N TYR A 174 1.77 11.29 33.15
CA TYR A 174 1.02 10.04 33.26
C TYR A 174 0.20 9.75 32.00
N THR A 175 0.04 8.48 31.67
CA THR A 175 -0.82 8.02 30.57
C THR A 175 -1.59 6.76 30.99
N THR A 176 -2.73 6.52 30.36
CA THR A 176 -3.49 5.26 30.45
C THR A 176 -3.33 4.42 29.16
N GLN A 177 -2.56 4.92 28.19
CA GLN A 177 -2.44 4.29 26.88
C GLN A 177 -1.31 3.27 26.86
N LYS A 178 -1.56 2.14 26.21
CA LYS A 178 -0.50 1.20 25.83
C LYS A 178 0.38 1.81 24.74
N PRO A 179 1.70 1.57 24.74
CA PRO A 179 2.56 1.95 23.63
C PRO A 179 2.03 1.45 22.29
N ALA A 180 2.11 2.27 21.27
CA ALA A 180 1.95 1.81 19.89
C ALA A 180 3.25 1.15 19.45
N VAL A 181 3.22 -0.13 19.10
CA VAL A 181 4.41 -0.91 18.72
C VAL A 181 4.33 -1.29 17.26
N LEU A 182 5.38 -0.98 16.49
CA LEU A 182 5.62 -1.48 15.15
C LEU A 182 6.78 -2.46 15.23
N CYS A 183 6.59 -3.71 14.81
CA CYS A 183 7.60 -4.76 15.01
C CYS A 183 7.67 -5.76 13.86
N ILE A 184 8.68 -6.64 13.94
CA ILE A 184 8.88 -7.80 13.06
C ILE A 184 8.71 -9.09 13.83
N GLY A 185 8.20 -10.13 13.13
CA GLY A 185 8.22 -11.52 13.57
C GLY A 185 9.48 -12.25 13.06
N GLN A 186 9.48 -13.58 13.22
CA GLN A 186 10.60 -14.44 12.82
C GLN A 186 10.92 -14.32 11.32
N ALA A 187 9.93 -14.07 10.46
CA ALA A 187 10.16 -13.87 9.03
C ALA A 187 11.07 -12.66 8.74
N GLY A 188 10.90 -11.56 9.49
CA GLY A 188 11.80 -10.41 9.40
C GLY A 188 13.20 -10.73 9.91
N GLU A 189 13.30 -11.41 11.04
CA GLU A 189 14.56 -11.81 11.64
C GLU A 189 15.39 -12.74 10.75
N SER A 190 14.73 -13.65 10.03
CA SER A 190 15.34 -14.55 9.05
C SER A 190 15.60 -13.90 7.68
N LEU A 191 15.31 -12.62 7.53
CA LEU A 191 15.47 -11.87 6.27
C LEU A 191 14.62 -12.43 5.13
N SER A 192 13.43 -12.93 5.41
CA SER A 192 12.48 -13.31 4.39
C SER A 192 12.03 -12.07 3.63
N ARG A 193 12.19 -12.04 2.30
CA ARG A 193 11.90 -10.88 1.45
C ARG A 193 10.41 -10.53 1.36
N ILE A 194 9.56 -11.43 1.86
CA ILE A 194 8.12 -11.22 1.99
C ILE A 194 7.69 -10.87 3.43
N ALA A 195 8.66 -10.56 4.30
CA ALA A 195 8.37 -10.16 5.68
C ALA A 195 7.84 -8.73 5.74
N CYS A 196 6.81 -8.51 6.54
CA CYS A 196 6.18 -7.22 6.75
C CYS A 196 6.47 -6.62 8.13
N LEU A 197 6.17 -5.33 8.27
CA LEU A 197 6.09 -4.66 9.56
C LEU A 197 4.64 -4.70 10.03
N ILE A 198 4.40 -5.04 11.28
CA ILE A 198 3.04 -5.11 11.83
C ILE A 198 2.92 -4.24 13.08
N HIS A 199 1.84 -3.50 13.14
CA HIS A 199 1.41 -2.69 14.27
C HIS A 199 0.06 -3.16 14.77
N ASP A 200 -0.11 -3.27 16.09
CA ASP A 200 -1.28 -3.86 16.75
C ASP A 200 -1.63 -5.23 16.10
N ALA A 201 -2.89 -5.59 16.02
CA ALA A 201 -3.33 -6.83 15.39
C ALA A 201 -3.71 -6.60 13.91
N GLY A 202 -2.78 -6.83 13.00
CA GLY A 202 -3.04 -6.85 11.56
C GLY A 202 -2.93 -5.50 10.82
N ASN A 203 -2.36 -4.46 11.44
CA ASN A 203 -2.00 -3.26 10.69
C ASN A 203 -0.64 -3.45 10.02
N GLY A 204 -0.64 -4.15 8.89
CA GLY A 204 0.58 -4.54 8.21
C GLY A 204 1.03 -3.56 7.13
N ALA A 205 2.33 -3.20 7.13
CA ALA A 205 3.02 -2.72 5.95
C ALA A 205 3.46 -3.94 5.14
N GLY A 206 2.52 -4.51 4.36
CA GLY A 206 2.64 -5.85 3.79
C GLY A 206 3.64 -5.94 2.65
N GLN A 207 3.45 -5.16 1.58
CA GLN A 207 4.30 -5.19 0.40
C GLN A 207 5.66 -4.50 0.63
N GLY A 208 6.64 -4.81 -0.21
CA GLY A 208 7.97 -4.21 -0.20
C GLY A 208 9.02 -4.96 0.64
N GLY A 209 8.62 -5.81 1.60
CA GLY A 209 9.55 -6.62 2.38
C GLY A 209 10.28 -5.87 3.50
N PHE A 210 9.70 -4.80 4.03
CA PHE A 210 10.36 -3.94 5.02
C PHE A 210 10.63 -4.61 6.36
N GLY A 211 9.91 -5.70 6.69
CA GLY A 211 10.22 -6.52 7.85
C GLY A 211 11.63 -7.12 7.77
N ALA A 212 12.04 -7.58 6.59
CA ALA A 212 13.39 -8.07 6.37
C ALA A 212 14.46 -6.97 6.45
N VAL A 213 14.13 -5.74 6.05
CA VAL A 213 15.05 -4.59 6.22
C VAL A 213 15.25 -4.27 7.69
N PHE A 214 14.20 -4.32 8.52
CA PHE A 214 14.34 -4.21 9.98
C PHE A 214 15.25 -5.34 10.52
N GLY A 215 15.03 -6.58 10.06
CA GLY A 215 15.89 -7.71 10.44
C GLY A 215 17.36 -7.50 10.08
N ALA A 216 17.66 -7.04 8.86
CA ALA A 216 19.01 -6.71 8.42
C ALA A 216 19.66 -5.59 9.24
N LYS A 217 18.85 -4.66 9.76
CA LYS A 217 19.31 -3.59 10.65
C LYS A 217 19.39 -4.02 12.12
N LYS A 218 19.04 -5.27 12.46
CA LYS A 218 18.89 -5.77 13.84
C LYS A 218 17.90 -4.94 14.67
N LEU A 219 16.90 -4.33 14.03
CA LEU A 219 15.84 -3.55 14.65
C LEU A 219 14.58 -4.42 14.82
N LYS A 220 14.31 -4.83 16.06
CA LYS A 220 13.15 -5.69 16.36
C LYS A 220 11.83 -4.92 16.35
N ALA A 221 11.84 -3.72 16.91
CA ALA A 221 10.61 -2.93 17.08
C ALA A 221 10.89 -1.43 17.27
N ILE A 222 9.83 -0.66 17.13
CA ILE A 222 9.74 0.74 17.56
C ILE A 222 8.46 0.87 18.40
N SER A 223 8.58 1.35 19.64
CA SER A 223 7.43 1.63 20.50
C SER A 223 7.29 3.14 20.73
N VAL A 224 6.06 3.62 20.73
CA VAL A 224 5.75 5.04 20.87
C VAL A 224 4.65 5.26 21.89
N VAL A 225 4.91 6.15 22.84
CA VAL A 225 3.92 6.76 23.74
C VAL A 225 3.98 8.26 23.51
N GLY A 226 2.90 8.85 23.05
CA GLY A 226 2.76 10.29 22.86
C GLY A 226 1.67 10.87 23.76
N THR A 227 1.98 11.93 24.49
CA THR A 227 1.03 12.61 25.40
C THR A 227 0.68 14.03 24.98
N GLY A 228 1.30 14.52 23.90
CA GLY A 228 1.05 15.84 23.37
C GLY A 228 -0.18 15.93 22.47
N SER A 229 -0.19 16.94 21.61
CA SER A 229 -1.28 17.21 20.68
C SER A 229 -0.74 17.80 19.39
N VAL A 230 -1.58 17.80 18.33
CA VAL A 230 -1.27 18.41 17.03
C VAL A 230 -2.11 19.68 16.85
N GLY A 231 -1.46 20.78 16.51
CA GLY A 231 -2.15 22.04 16.26
C GLY A 231 -2.96 21.98 14.95
N VAL A 232 -4.13 22.59 14.94
CA VAL A 232 -4.97 22.78 13.76
C VAL A 232 -5.06 24.28 13.47
N ALA A 233 -4.73 24.68 12.26
CA ALA A 233 -4.70 26.10 11.90
C ALA A 233 -6.08 26.76 11.99
N ASN A 234 -7.11 26.07 11.52
CA ASN A 234 -8.49 26.55 11.59
C ASN A 234 -9.46 25.47 12.08
N PRO A 235 -9.62 25.32 13.41
CA PRO A 235 -10.51 24.30 13.97
C PRO A 235 -11.96 24.42 13.54
N LYS A 236 -12.47 25.67 13.34
CA LYS A 236 -13.83 25.87 12.88
C LYS A 236 -14.01 25.35 11.46
N SER A 237 -13.13 25.72 10.53
CA SER A 237 -13.18 25.23 9.14
C SER A 237 -13.04 23.69 9.08
N LEU A 238 -12.25 23.08 9.98
CA LEU A 238 -12.15 21.63 10.07
C LEU A 238 -13.49 21.00 10.49
N MET A 239 -14.17 21.57 11.48
CA MET A 239 -15.48 21.07 11.90
C MET A 239 -16.55 21.29 10.81
N ASP A 240 -16.53 22.43 10.14
CA ASP A 240 -17.43 22.70 9.01
C ASP A 240 -17.20 21.69 7.88
N ALA A 241 -15.95 21.38 7.54
CA ALA A 241 -15.58 20.36 6.56
C ALA A 241 -16.06 18.95 6.96
N ARG A 242 -15.95 18.58 8.26
CA ARG A 242 -16.45 17.32 8.78
C ARG A 242 -17.98 17.21 8.68
N MET A 243 -18.69 18.27 9.01
CA MET A 243 -20.16 18.32 8.89
C MET A 243 -20.59 18.22 7.41
N TRP A 244 -19.89 18.92 6.53
CA TRP A 244 -20.10 18.80 5.08
C TRP A 244 -19.84 17.36 4.57
N TYR A 245 -18.77 16.69 5.06
CA TYR A 245 -18.40 15.36 4.61
C TYR A 245 -19.37 14.26 5.06
N ARG A 246 -20.15 14.49 6.15
CA ARG A 246 -21.14 13.53 6.64
C ARG A 246 -22.13 13.11 5.57
N GLN A 247 -22.57 14.03 4.71
CA GLN A 247 -23.53 13.73 3.64
C GLN A 247 -23.05 12.64 2.66
N PHE A 248 -21.74 12.43 2.56
CA PHE A 248 -21.17 11.42 1.66
C PHE A 248 -20.97 10.07 2.34
N GLN A 249 -20.99 10.01 3.67
CA GLN A 249 -20.67 8.79 4.42
C GLN A 249 -21.88 8.12 5.07
N TYR A 250 -22.91 8.90 5.39
CA TYR A 250 -24.05 8.43 6.14
C TYR A 250 -25.33 8.88 5.44
N ASP A 251 -26.25 7.95 5.24
CA ASP A 251 -27.64 8.29 5.09
C ASP A 251 -28.12 8.85 6.45
N VAL A 252 -28.40 10.17 6.48
CA VAL A 252 -28.80 10.85 7.72
C VAL A 252 -30.15 10.36 8.21
N ASP A 253 -31.00 9.93 7.27
CA ASP A 253 -32.37 9.43 7.53
C ASP A 253 -32.41 7.94 7.83
N ASN A 254 -31.34 7.19 7.46
CA ASN A 254 -31.22 5.76 7.69
C ASN A 254 -29.75 5.40 8.04
N PRO A 255 -29.30 5.68 9.26
CA PRO A 255 -27.94 5.39 9.68
C PRO A 255 -27.73 3.87 9.78
N ARG A 256 -27.22 3.27 8.73
CA ARG A 256 -26.96 1.82 8.62
C ARG A 256 -25.76 1.34 9.42
N MET A 257 -25.30 2.07 10.41
CA MET A 257 -24.18 1.67 11.26
C MET A 257 -24.51 0.55 12.26
N GLU A 258 -25.68 -0.04 12.21
CA GLU A 258 -26.09 -1.06 13.18
C GLU A 258 -25.61 -2.48 12.84
N GLU A 259 -25.16 -2.75 11.60
CA GLU A 259 -24.69 -4.09 11.24
C GLU A 259 -23.16 -4.11 10.97
N PRO A 260 -22.39 -4.83 11.79
CA PRO A 260 -20.92 -4.94 11.64
C PRO A 260 -20.47 -5.52 10.29
N SER A 261 -21.32 -6.33 9.63
CA SER A 261 -21.07 -6.90 8.31
C SER A 261 -21.01 -5.85 7.20
N GLU A 262 -21.71 -4.73 7.36
CA GLU A 262 -21.73 -3.65 6.38
C GLU A 262 -20.51 -2.72 6.51
N ALA A 263 -19.82 -2.73 7.64
CA ALA A 263 -18.61 -1.92 7.86
C ALA A 263 -17.39 -2.43 7.06
N PHE A 264 -17.42 -3.66 6.61
CA PHE A 264 -16.33 -4.29 5.87
C PHE A 264 -16.34 -3.97 4.39
N VAL A 265 -17.43 -3.44 3.89
CA VAL A 265 -17.55 -3.30 2.45
C VAL A 265 -16.79 -2.12 1.93
N PHE A 266 -16.06 -2.45 0.95
CA PHE A 266 -15.28 -1.68 0.04
C PHE A 266 -15.99 -0.47 -0.46
N SER A 267 -16.43 0.39 0.16
CA SER A 267 -16.96 1.44 -0.61
C SER A 267 -18.17 2.11 -0.08
N PRO A 268 -18.36 3.29 -0.52
CA PRO A 268 -19.62 3.96 -0.48
C PRO A 268 -20.79 3.19 -1.20
N VAL A 269 -20.56 2.01 -1.77
CA VAL A 269 -21.50 1.24 -2.58
C VAL A 269 -22.07 0.01 -1.88
N ASN A 270 -22.16 0.06 -0.60
CA ASN A 270 -22.64 -1.05 0.23
C ASN A 270 -24.10 -1.45 0.02
N ASN A 271 -24.82 -0.80 -0.87
CA ASN A 271 -26.19 -1.15 -1.24
C ASN A 271 -26.27 -1.93 -2.55
N SER A 272 -25.12 -2.30 -3.11
CA SER A 272 -25.12 -3.13 -4.30
C SER A 272 -25.55 -4.56 -3.94
N PRO A 273 -26.31 -5.24 -4.79
CA PRO A 273 -26.50 -6.70 -4.73
C PRO A 273 -25.19 -7.49 -4.77
N ALA A 274 -24.06 -6.82 -4.97
CA ALA A 274 -22.71 -7.33 -4.74
C ALA A 274 -22.40 -7.67 -3.27
N ASP A 275 -23.33 -7.50 -2.34
CA ASP A 275 -23.29 -8.13 -1.02
C ASP A 275 -23.19 -9.66 -1.08
N ASP A 276 -23.40 -10.20 -2.26
CA ASP A 276 -23.06 -11.56 -2.62
C ASP A 276 -21.57 -11.77 -2.95
N ASN A 277 -20.78 -10.72 -2.89
CA ASN A 277 -19.35 -10.80 -3.04
C ASN A 277 -18.77 -11.77 -2.00
N PHE A 278 -17.81 -12.56 -2.44
CA PHE A 278 -17.14 -13.56 -1.60
C PHE A 278 -16.58 -13.01 -0.27
N LEU A 279 -16.30 -11.71 -0.20
CA LEU A 279 -15.85 -11.04 1.01
C LEU A 279 -16.96 -10.90 2.07
N ASN A 280 -18.22 -10.82 1.66
CA ASN A 280 -19.37 -10.62 2.55
C ASN A 280 -20.16 -11.89 2.81
N LYS A 281 -20.32 -12.77 1.81
CA LYS A 281 -21.13 -13.99 1.94
C LYS A 281 -20.52 -15.08 2.80
N GLN A 282 -19.20 -15.08 2.96
CA GLN A 282 -18.51 -16.02 3.82
C GLN A 282 -17.36 -15.32 4.53
N PRO A 283 -17.60 -14.52 5.55
CA PRO A 283 -16.52 -14.21 6.46
C PRO A 283 -15.95 -15.55 6.92
N PRO A 284 -14.64 -15.77 6.84
CA PRO A 284 -14.04 -17.03 7.30
C PRO A 284 -14.29 -17.29 8.78
N PHE A 285 -14.87 -16.29 9.51
CA PHE A 285 -15.15 -16.34 10.93
C PHE A 285 -16.24 -15.33 11.30
N GLU A 286 -16.91 -15.55 12.41
CA GLU A 286 -17.92 -14.62 12.94
C GLU A 286 -17.30 -13.31 13.40
N PRO A 287 -17.65 -12.15 12.83
CA PRO A 287 -17.21 -10.85 13.31
C PRO A 287 -17.89 -10.51 14.64
N ALA A 288 -17.13 -9.91 15.57
CA ALA A 288 -17.70 -9.45 16.84
C ALA A 288 -18.00 -7.95 16.82
N ARG A 289 -17.17 -7.13 16.19
CA ARG A 289 -17.35 -5.68 16.06
C ARG A 289 -16.42 -5.10 15.00
N ALA A 290 -16.79 -3.94 14.46
CA ALA A 290 -15.94 -3.17 13.55
C ALA A 290 -14.68 -2.66 14.29
N GLN A 291 -13.56 -2.61 13.57
CA GLN A 291 -12.28 -2.06 14.01
C GLN A 291 -11.83 -0.96 13.05
N ALA A 292 -11.47 0.19 13.58
CA ALA A 292 -11.04 1.35 12.81
C ALA A 292 -9.61 1.77 13.15
N CYS A 293 -8.94 2.40 12.18
CA CYS A 293 -7.76 3.21 12.45
C CYS A 293 -8.13 4.45 13.28
N ALA A 294 -7.16 5.07 13.95
CA ALA A 294 -7.39 6.27 14.73
C ALA A 294 -8.10 7.35 13.88
N GLY A 295 -9.21 7.88 14.42
CA GLY A 295 -10.00 8.92 13.76
C GLY A 295 -10.78 8.50 12.51
N CYS A 296 -10.78 7.22 12.13
CA CYS A 296 -11.52 6.75 10.96
C CYS A 296 -12.95 6.32 11.31
N PRO A 297 -13.97 6.84 10.64
CA PRO A 297 -15.36 6.46 10.90
C PRO A 297 -15.80 5.17 10.17
N LYS A 298 -15.00 4.66 9.20
CA LYS A 298 -15.41 3.52 8.37
C LYS A 298 -15.32 2.16 9.06
N GLY A 299 -14.30 1.95 9.93
CA GLY A 299 -14.13 0.66 10.58
C GLY A 299 -14.09 -0.52 9.62
N CYS A 300 -13.22 -0.43 8.58
CA CYS A 300 -13.13 -1.42 7.50
C CYS A 300 -12.56 -2.78 7.89
N ARG A 301 -12.13 -2.95 9.13
CA ARG A 301 -11.68 -4.23 9.68
C ARG A 301 -12.65 -4.73 10.73
N GLN A 302 -12.58 -6.01 11.02
CA GLN A 302 -13.45 -6.65 11.98
C GLN A 302 -12.63 -7.25 13.12
N ARG A 303 -13.05 -7.00 14.34
CA ARG A 303 -12.56 -7.73 15.50
C ARG A 303 -13.37 -8.99 15.64
N LEU A 304 -12.69 -10.13 15.72
CA LEU A 304 -13.32 -11.44 15.69
C LEU A 304 -13.85 -11.86 17.06
N ALA A 305 -14.87 -12.72 17.07
CA ALA A 305 -15.35 -13.38 18.25
C ALA A 305 -14.26 -14.28 18.85
N GLY A 306 -14.11 -14.27 20.18
CA GLY A 306 -13.10 -15.07 20.89
C GLY A 306 -11.83 -14.32 21.28
N GLY A 307 -11.67 -13.08 20.86
CA GLY A 307 -10.80 -12.09 21.53
C GLY A 307 -9.29 -12.25 21.40
N ILE A 308 -8.80 -13.18 20.59
CA ILE A 308 -7.35 -13.37 20.38
C ILE A 308 -6.96 -12.63 19.12
N SER A 309 -6.04 -11.66 19.20
CA SER A 309 -5.26 -11.02 18.12
C SER A 309 -5.98 -10.66 16.81
N ASN A 310 -7.22 -10.31 16.77
CA ASN A 310 -8.11 -10.78 15.75
C ASN A 310 -8.82 -9.67 15.03
N GLU A 311 -8.06 -8.99 14.19
CA GLU A 311 -8.60 -8.10 13.19
C GLU A 311 -8.43 -8.75 11.81
N SER A 312 -9.52 -9.09 11.15
CA SER A 312 -9.44 -9.49 9.74
C SER A 312 -9.38 -8.27 8.85
N SER A 313 -8.52 -8.34 7.85
CA SER A 313 -8.46 -7.42 6.73
C SER A 313 -8.89 -8.15 5.45
N CYS A 314 -9.00 -7.43 4.34
CA CYS A 314 -9.35 -8.07 3.07
C CYS A 314 -8.30 -9.08 2.61
N GLU A 315 -7.02 -8.83 2.90
CA GLU A 315 -5.93 -9.75 2.58
C GLU A 315 -6.04 -11.04 3.37
N ASP A 316 -6.30 -10.96 4.66
CA ASP A 316 -6.50 -12.15 5.51
C ASP A 316 -7.71 -12.96 5.05
N THR A 317 -8.80 -12.27 4.68
CA THR A 317 -9.99 -12.91 4.17
C THR A 317 -9.74 -13.60 2.82
N ILE A 318 -9.09 -12.93 1.88
CA ILE A 318 -8.74 -13.50 0.57
C ILE A 318 -7.82 -14.70 0.73
N TRP A 319 -6.86 -14.61 1.63
CA TRP A 319 -5.94 -15.69 1.90
C TRP A 319 -6.64 -16.89 2.55
N ALA A 320 -7.49 -16.66 3.55
CA ALA A 320 -8.21 -17.70 4.28
C ALA A 320 -9.18 -18.51 3.41
N ILE A 321 -9.67 -17.97 2.31
CA ILE A 321 -10.55 -18.68 1.36
C ILE A 321 -9.89 -19.96 0.82
N GLY A 322 -8.56 -19.98 0.71
CA GLY A 322 -7.83 -21.19 0.30
C GLY A 322 -7.86 -22.33 1.32
N ILE A 323 -8.27 -22.08 2.55
CA ILE A 323 -8.39 -23.09 3.60
C ILE A 323 -9.78 -23.71 3.56
N GLN A 324 -9.84 -25.04 3.37
CA GLN A 324 -11.08 -25.80 3.23
C GLN A 324 -11.67 -26.25 4.57
N ASP A 325 -10.94 -26.08 5.66
CA ASP A 325 -11.35 -26.47 7.01
C ASP A 325 -12.39 -25.50 7.62
N SER A 326 -12.69 -25.72 8.89
CA SER A 326 -13.69 -24.94 9.63
C SER A 326 -13.34 -23.45 9.68
N PRO A 327 -14.31 -22.55 9.97
CA PRO A 327 -14.04 -21.14 10.21
C PRO A 327 -12.97 -20.88 11.28
N LYS A 328 -12.90 -21.76 12.31
CA LYS A 328 -11.89 -21.71 13.35
C LYS A 328 -10.49 -21.97 12.78
N ASP A 329 -10.34 -22.95 11.90
CA ASP A 329 -9.06 -23.29 11.30
C ASP A 329 -8.58 -22.20 10.32
N ARG A 330 -9.51 -21.60 9.57
CA ARG A 330 -9.23 -20.42 8.72
C ARG A 330 -8.66 -19.26 9.55
N LYS A 331 -9.27 -19.01 10.71
CA LYS A 331 -8.79 -17.98 11.65
C LYS A 331 -7.36 -18.31 12.15
N ILE A 332 -7.12 -19.54 12.57
CA ILE A 332 -5.79 -19.96 13.01
C ILE A 332 -4.76 -19.74 11.90
N ALA A 333 -5.09 -20.09 10.67
CA ALA A 333 -4.20 -19.87 9.53
C ALA A 333 -3.87 -18.40 9.31
N CYS A 334 -4.87 -17.50 9.39
CA CYS A 334 -4.65 -16.06 9.30
C CYS A 334 -3.77 -15.55 10.46
N ASP A 335 -4.06 -15.96 11.68
CA ASP A 335 -3.28 -15.57 12.86
C ASP A 335 -1.80 -16.00 12.74
N LEU A 336 -1.54 -17.20 12.25
CA LEU A 336 -0.18 -17.70 12.04
C LEU A 336 0.61 -16.84 11.05
N VAL A 337 0.01 -16.45 9.91
CA VAL A 337 0.68 -15.56 8.94
C VAL A 337 1.04 -14.22 9.59
N GLN A 338 0.12 -13.67 10.39
CA GLN A 338 0.34 -12.43 11.15
C GLN A 338 1.45 -12.59 12.19
N GLN A 339 1.40 -13.66 12.98
CA GLN A 339 2.38 -13.94 14.05
C GLN A 339 3.80 -14.06 13.50
N TYR A 340 3.99 -14.76 12.39
CA TYR A 340 5.31 -14.85 11.75
C TYR A 340 5.75 -13.55 11.09
N GLY A 341 4.83 -12.61 10.83
CA GLY A 341 5.11 -11.35 10.15
C GLY A 341 5.34 -11.52 8.65
N ILE A 342 4.58 -12.41 8.00
CA ILE A 342 4.61 -12.64 6.56
C ILE A 342 3.49 -11.84 5.89
N ASN A 343 3.77 -11.30 4.70
CA ASN A 343 2.77 -10.63 3.88
C ASN A 343 1.69 -11.62 3.40
N ALA A 344 0.49 -11.50 3.95
CA ALA A 344 -0.62 -12.39 3.65
C ALA A 344 -0.98 -12.39 2.14
N PHE A 345 -0.85 -11.26 1.46
CA PHE A 345 -1.12 -11.18 0.02
C PHE A 345 -0.17 -12.03 -0.83
N GLN A 346 1.03 -12.34 -0.34
CA GLN A 346 1.96 -13.24 -1.02
C GLN A 346 1.63 -14.73 -0.83
N MET A 347 0.82 -15.07 0.16
CA MET A 347 0.45 -16.46 0.42
C MET A 347 -0.44 -17.03 -0.70
N ARG A 348 -1.36 -16.24 -1.24
CA ARG A 348 -2.30 -16.70 -2.28
C ARG A 348 -1.59 -17.20 -3.55
N PRO A 349 -0.73 -16.41 -4.21
CA PRO A 349 0.01 -16.90 -5.38
C PRO A 349 0.95 -18.04 -5.03
N MET A 350 1.54 -18.02 -3.83
CA MET A 350 2.44 -19.08 -3.38
C MET A 350 1.72 -20.42 -3.23
N LEU A 351 0.57 -20.45 -2.58
CA LEU A 351 -0.25 -21.66 -2.41
C LEU A 351 -0.72 -22.19 -3.77
N GLY A 352 -1.26 -21.33 -4.63
CA GLY A 352 -1.69 -21.72 -5.96
C GLY A 352 -0.56 -22.29 -6.82
N TYR A 353 0.62 -21.69 -6.74
CA TYR A 353 1.79 -22.14 -7.49
C TYR A 353 2.32 -23.50 -6.97
N ILE A 354 2.44 -23.67 -5.66
CA ILE A 354 2.83 -24.93 -5.03
C ILE A 354 1.88 -26.07 -5.44
N GLU A 355 0.56 -25.81 -5.36
CA GLU A 355 -0.46 -26.77 -5.75
C GLU A 355 -0.34 -27.16 -7.22
N ALA A 356 -0.19 -26.17 -8.11
CA ALA A 356 -0.07 -26.41 -9.54
C ALA A 356 1.19 -27.22 -9.89
N LEU A 357 2.32 -26.89 -9.32
CA LEU A 357 3.57 -27.65 -9.51
C LEU A 357 3.47 -29.09 -9.00
N HIS A 358 2.80 -29.30 -7.86
CA HIS A 358 2.54 -30.63 -7.34
C HIS A 358 1.62 -31.45 -8.25
N LYS A 359 0.50 -30.87 -8.71
CA LYS A 359 -0.43 -31.52 -9.65
C LYS A 359 0.23 -31.89 -10.99
N GLN A 360 1.20 -31.10 -11.43
CA GLN A 360 2.01 -31.39 -12.63
C GLN A 360 3.12 -32.45 -12.37
N GLY A 361 3.25 -32.92 -11.14
CA GLY A 361 4.30 -33.90 -10.76
C GLY A 361 5.72 -33.32 -10.75
N LEU A 362 5.86 -32.00 -10.68
CA LEU A 362 7.13 -31.29 -10.67
C LEU A 362 7.65 -31.06 -9.25
N LEU A 363 6.77 -30.98 -8.26
CA LEU A 363 7.12 -30.73 -6.85
C LEU A 363 6.74 -31.93 -5.97
N GLY A 364 7.65 -32.35 -5.08
CA GLY A 364 7.47 -33.43 -4.11
C GLY A 364 8.73 -34.28 -3.96
N ARG A 365 8.65 -35.33 -3.16
CA ARG A 365 9.78 -36.25 -2.95
C ARG A 365 10.19 -36.96 -4.25
N GLY A 366 11.48 -36.89 -4.58
CA GLY A 366 12.03 -37.45 -5.82
C GLY A 366 11.59 -36.74 -7.09
N LYS A 367 11.10 -35.53 -7.01
CA LYS A 367 10.69 -34.71 -8.16
C LYS A 367 11.75 -33.67 -8.53
N LYS A 368 11.57 -32.97 -9.69
CA LYS A 368 12.48 -31.91 -10.13
C LYS A 368 12.66 -30.85 -9.04
N ILE A 369 11.58 -30.45 -8.39
CA ILE A 369 11.60 -29.59 -7.20
C ILE A 369 11.40 -30.51 -6.00
N GLU A 370 12.53 -30.90 -5.40
CA GLU A 370 12.52 -31.80 -4.22
C GLU A 370 11.86 -31.08 -3.05
N SER A 371 10.92 -31.75 -2.38
CA SER A 371 10.29 -31.22 -1.17
C SER A 371 9.61 -32.34 -0.37
N ASP A 372 9.70 -32.25 0.94
CA ASP A 372 8.97 -33.09 1.89
C ASP A 372 7.74 -32.39 2.48
N LEU A 373 7.30 -31.28 1.86
CA LEU A 373 6.07 -30.58 2.27
C LEU A 373 4.86 -31.54 2.21
N PRO A 374 4.04 -31.61 3.27
CA PRO A 374 2.95 -32.60 3.37
C PRO A 374 1.75 -32.21 2.45
N MET A 375 1.90 -32.45 1.14
CA MET A 375 0.90 -32.06 0.13
C MET A 375 -0.46 -32.73 0.33
N GLU A 376 -0.51 -33.88 1.03
CA GLU A 376 -1.77 -34.53 1.43
C GLU A 376 -2.60 -33.72 2.44
N LEU A 377 -1.98 -32.75 3.09
CA LEU A 377 -2.62 -31.82 4.02
C LEU A 377 -2.94 -30.46 3.35
N PHE A 378 -2.76 -30.35 2.03
CA PHE A 378 -3.03 -29.10 1.32
C PHE A 378 -4.49 -28.61 1.57
N GLY A 379 -4.66 -27.32 1.86
CA GLY A 379 -5.94 -26.74 2.25
C GLY A 379 -6.29 -26.86 3.74
N LYS A 380 -5.40 -27.44 4.56
CA LYS A 380 -5.56 -27.55 6.03
C LYS A 380 -4.59 -26.63 6.76
N VAL A 381 -4.91 -26.33 8.03
CA VAL A 381 -4.10 -25.46 8.88
C VAL A 381 -2.70 -26.04 9.13
N GLU A 382 -2.57 -27.35 9.25
CA GLU A 382 -1.29 -28.06 9.45
C GLU A 382 -0.34 -27.88 8.25
N PHE A 383 -0.88 -27.85 7.03
CA PHE A 383 -0.09 -27.53 5.85
C PHE A 383 0.51 -26.13 5.94
N ILE A 384 -0.32 -25.14 6.33
CA ILE A 384 0.13 -23.76 6.51
C ILE A 384 1.21 -23.65 7.60
N GLN A 385 1.01 -24.30 8.73
CA GLN A 385 2.03 -24.36 9.79
C GLN A 385 3.36 -24.91 9.29
N ALA A 386 3.32 -26.01 8.53
CA ALA A 386 4.53 -26.61 7.95
C ALA A 386 5.20 -25.67 6.94
N LEU A 387 4.42 -25.05 6.05
CA LEU A 387 4.94 -24.12 5.04
C LEU A 387 5.59 -22.88 5.68
N LEU A 388 4.90 -22.22 6.61
CA LEU A 388 5.40 -21.01 7.27
C LEU A 388 6.68 -21.29 8.06
N ARG A 389 6.73 -22.42 8.79
CA ARG A 389 7.93 -22.85 9.50
C ARG A 389 9.12 -23.04 8.54
N LYS A 390 8.90 -23.70 7.39
CA LYS A 390 9.95 -23.91 6.39
C LYS A 390 10.44 -22.58 5.81
N ILE A 391 9.53 -21.62 5.52
CA ILE A 391 9.89 -20.30 5.01
C ILE A 391 10.75 -19.53 6.03
N VAL A 392 10.35 -19.54 7.29
CA VAL A 392 11.03 -18.78 8.34
C VAL A 392 12.39 -19.38 8.68
N ASN A 393 12.48 -20.71 8.74
CA ASN A 393 13.73 -21.43 9.02
C ASN A 393 14.63 -21.59 7.77
N LYS A 394 14.13 -21.24 6.58
CA LYS A 394 14.81 -21.49 5.29
C LYS A 394 15.13 -22.96 5.06
N GLU A 395 14.19 -23.83 5.38
CA GLU A 395 14.29 -25.26 5.18
C GLU A 395 13.59 -25.69 3.89
N ASP A 396 14.15 -26.68 3.17
CA ASP A 396 13.53 -27.25 1.98
C ASP A 396 13.16 -26.15 0.96
N ILE A 397 11.99 -26.23 0.31
CA ILE A 397 11.49 -25.17 -0.61
C ILE A 397 11.25 -23.85 0.10
N GLY A 398 11.17 -23.82 1.43
CA GLY A 398 11.02 -22.61 2.22
C GLY A 398 12.19 -21.64 2.04
N GLU A 399 13.41 -22.11 1.76
CA GLU A 399 14.55 -21.25 1.43
C GLU A 399 14.23 -20.38 0.19
N ALA A 400 13.83 -21.02 -0.92
CA ALA A 400 13.47 -20.33 -2.14
C ALA A 400 12.25 -19.42 -1.95
N LEU A 401 11.19 -19.92 -1.31
CA LEU A 401 9.94 -19.20 -1.07
C LEU A 401 10.11 -18.00 -0.12
N SER A 402 11.11 -18.02 0.76
CA SER A 402 11.46 -16.87 1.60
C SER A 402 11.90 -15.67 0.77
N GLY A 403 12.38 -15.89 -0.45
CA GLY A 403 12.68 -14.87 -1.46
C GLY A 403 11.46 -14.29 -2.19
N GLY A 404 10.28 -14.87 -1.99
CA GLY A 404 9.07 -14.60 -2.77
C GLY A 404 8.95 -15.51 -4.00
N VAL A 405 7.72 -15.62 -4.53
CA VAL A 405 7.38 -16.57 -5.61
C VAL A 405 8.22 -16.35 -6.87
N ALA A 406 8.52 -15.09 -7.22
CA ALA A 406 9.34 -14.77 -8.40
C ALA A 406 10.76 -15.38 -8.31
N ARG A 407 11.44 -15.18 -7.18
CA ARG A 407 12.79 -15.74 -6.96
C ARG A 407 12.77 -17.25 -6.82
N ALA A 408 11.74 -17.81 -6.20
CA ALA A 408 11.56 -19.26 -6.13
C ALA A 408 11.41 -19.86 -7.53
N ALA A 409 10.54 -19.31 -8.35
CA ALA A 409 10.36 -19.75 -9.74
C ALA A 409 11.65 -19.62 -10.57
N GLU A 410 12.42 -18.54 -10.36
CA GLU A 410 13.73 -18.37 -11.02
C GLU A 410 14.73 -19.43 -10.58
N SER A 411 14.83 -19.70 -9.27
CA SER A 411 15.74 -20.73 -8.74
C SER A 411 15.39 -22.15 -9.20
N TRP A 412 14.14 -22.38 -9.58
CA TRP A 412 13.65 -23.64 -10.15
C TRP A 412 13.69 -23.65 -11.69
N GLU A 413 14.25 -22.59 -12.32
CA GLU A 413 14.34 -22.43 -13.79
C GLU A 413 12.98 -22.44 -14.49
N ARG A 414 11.96 -21.84 -13.83
CA ARG A 414 10.57 -21.84 -14.30
C ARG A 414 9.96 -20.45 -14.46
N TYR A 415 10.64 -19.41 -14.01
CA TYR A 415 10.07 -18.06 -13.94
C TYR A 415 9.47 -17.61 -15.29
N LYS A 416 10.26 -17.76 -16.37
CA LYS A 416 9.82 -17.33 -17.70
C LYS A 416 8.68 -18.21 -18.25
N GLU A 417 8.82 -19.53 -18.21
CA GLU A 417 7.83 -20.48 -18.73
C GLU A 417 6.48 -20.31 -18.02
N ASP A 418 6.49 -20.23 -16.70
CA ASP A 418 5.29 -20.20 -15.88
C ASP A 418 4.59 -18.82 -15.95
N ASN A 419 5.34 -17.72 -16.12
CA ASN A 419 4.73 -16.43 -16.43
C ASN A 419 4.21 -16.34 -17.88
N ASP A 420 4.90 -16.92 -18.86
CA ASP A 420 4.44 -16.88 -20.25
C ASP A 420 3.15 -17.69 -20.45
N SER A 421 2.97 -18.77 -19.67
CA SER A 421 1.77 -19.63 -19.70
C SER A 421 0.61 -19.11 -18.84
N GLY A 422 0.86 -18.15 -17.94
CA GLY A 422 -0.11 -17.66 -16.97
C GLY A 422 -0.31 -18.58 -15.76
N LEU A 423 0.59 -19.54 -15.54
CA LEU A 423 0.64 -20.32 -14.30
C LEU A 423 1.04 -19.43 -13.12
N LEU A 424 1.97 -18.50 -13.37
CA LEU A 424 2.25 -17.35 -12.51
C LEU A 424 1.71 -16.09 -13.17
N THR A 425 1.01 -15.27 -12.39
CA THR A 425 0.50 -13.97 -12.85
C THR A 425 1.26 -12.85 -12.15
N LEU A 426 2.55 -12.73 -12.51
CA LEU A 426 3.44 -11.68 -12.03
C LEU A 426 3.69 -10.71 -13.19
N PRO A 427 2.82 -9.71 -13.38
CA PRO A 427 2.85 -8.88 -14.60
C PRO A 427 4.14 -8.07 -14.74
N ASN A 428 4.74 -7.66 -13.63
CA ASN A 428 5.96 -6.84 -13.57
C ASN A 428 6.59 -6.88 -12.19
N TRP A 429 7.86 -6.56 -12.09
CA TRP A 429 8.64 -6.36 -10.86
C TRP A 429 8.56 -7.49 -9.82
N GLY A 430 8.12 -8.70 -10.22
CA GLY A 430 8.01 -9.87 -9.34
C GLY A 430 6.87 -9.83 -8.33
N TYR A 431 5.98 -8.86 -8.44
CA TYR A 431 4.77 -8.79 -7.62
C TYR A 431 3.61 -9.53 -8.29
N TYR A 432 2.84 -10.23 -7.48
CA TYR A 432 1.59 -10.82 -7.92
C TYR A 432 0.59 -9.72 -8.32
N GLU A 433 -0.17 -9.97 -9.37
CA GLU A 433 -1.21 -9.03 -9.79
C GLU A 433 -2.27 -8.87 -8.70
N HIS A 434 -2.47 -7.65 -8.25
CA HIS A 434 -3.62 -7.31 -7.44
C HIS A 434 -4.86 -7.23 -8.33
N ASN A 435 -4.68 -6.60 -9.47
CA ASN A 435 -5.67 -6.51 -10.55
C ASN A 435 -5.02 -6.80 -11.90
N ASP A 436 -5.80 -7.34 -12.83
CA ASP A 436 -5.31 -7.77 -14.13
C ASP A 436 -4.98 -6.58 -15.06
N PRO A 437 -3.74 -6.37 -15.49
CA PRO A 437 -3.38 -5.26 -16.37
C PRO A 437 -4.08 -5.27 -17.73
N ARG A 438 -4.63 -6.40 -18.16
CA ARG A 438 -5.42 -6.52 -19.40
C ARG A 438 -6.81 -5.90 -19.27
N LEU A 439 -7.32 -5.81 -18.05
CA LEU A 439 -8.66 -5.30 -17.71
C LEU A 439 -8.59 -3.93 -17.04
N GLU A 440 -7.56 -3.71 -16.22
CA GLU A 440 -7.37 -2.52 -15.42
C GLU A 440 -6.08 -1.77 -15.82
N PRO A 441 -6.06 -1.11 -17.00
CA PRO A 441 -4.85 -0.47 -17.52
C PRO A 441 -4.32 0.66 -16.61
N GLU A 442 -5.15 1.40 -15.90
CA GLU A 442 -4.71 2.42 -14.96
C GLU A 442 -3.89 1.83 -13.81
N TRP A 443 -4.18 0.60 -13.44
CA TRP A 443 -3.40 -0.15 -12.48
C TRP A 443 -2.15 -0.76 -13.12
N GLY A 444 -2.32 -1.57 -14.16
CA GLY A 444 -1.21 -2.28 -14.81
C GLY A 444 -0.16 -1.35 -15.40
N TYR A 445 -0.57 -0.35 -16.20
CA TYR A 445 0.35 0.61 -16.82
C TYR A 445 1.03 1.49 -15.76
N GLY A 446 0.27 1.89 -14.72
CA GLY A 446 0.84 2.61 -13.60
C GLY A 446 1.85 1.79 -12.80
N SER A 447 1.63 0.48 -12.65
CA SER A 447 2.54 -0.43 -11.92
C SER A 447 3.86 -0.64 -12.66
N ILE A 448 3.82 -0.87 -13.97
CA ILE A 448 5.05 -1.06 -14.78
C ILE A 448 5.89 0.21 -14.84
N LEU A 449 5.26 1.38 -14.85
CA LEU A 449 5.93 2.68 -14.80
C LEU A 449 6.38 3.05 -13.38
N GLY A 450 5.76 2.46 -12.36
CA GLY A 450 6.08 2.59 -10.96
C GLY A 450 7.09 1.56 -10.46
N GLU A 451 7.10 1.31 -9.18
CA GLU A 451 8.10 0.49 -8.49
C GLU A 451 7.59 -0.89 -8.06
N ARG A 452 6.28 -1.09 -8.07
CA ARG A 452 5.61 -2.32 -7.63
C ARG A 452 4.18 -2.38 -8.17
N ASP A 453 3.45 -3.44 -7.82
CA ASP A 453 2.00 -3.45 -8.00
C ASP A 453 1.39 -2.24 -7.28
N ILE A 454 0.49 -1.57 -7.96
CA ILE A 454 -0.24 -0.47 -7.37
C ILE A 454 -1.38 -1.05 -6.55
N ASN A 455 -1.36 -0.81 -5.26
CA ASN A 455 -2.48 -1.10 -4.38
C ASN A 455 -3.17 0.21 -3.98
N GLU A 456 -3.61 0.95 -4.98
CA GLU A 456 -4.32 2.21 -4.84
C GLU A 456 -5.67 2.09 -5.53
N HIS A 457 -6.69 1.96 -4.72
CA HIS A 457 -8.02 1.55 -5.16
C HIS A 457 -8.80 2.65 -5.91
N GLY A 458 -8.35 3.88 -5.84
CA GLY A 458 -8.91 5.08 -6.41
C GLY A 458 -9.87 4.91 -7.59
N ILE A 459 -9.36 5.02 -8.82
CA ILE A 459 -10.17 4.85 -10.04
C ILE A 459 -10.71 3.42 -10.13
N SER A 460 -9.93 2.41 -9.77
CA SER A 460 -10.28 1.01 -9.93
C SER A 460 -11.61 0.68 -9.25
N PHE A 461 -11.82 1.07 -8.01
CA PHE A 461 -13.08 0.80 -7.34
C PHE A 461 -14.27 1.44 -8.02
N ALA A 462 -14.10 2.68 -8.45
CA ALA A 462 -15.17 3.42 -9.07
C ALA A 462 -15.61 2.82 -10.42
N VAL A 463 -14.66 2.31 -11.20
CA VAL A 463 -14.93 1.81 -12.55
C VAL A 463 -15.18 0.30 -12.56
N HIS A 464 -14.40 -0.47 -11.81
CA HIS A 464 -14.35 -1.91 -11.95
C HIS A 464 -15.26 -2.63 -10.98
N TYR A 465 -15.34 -2.16 -9.73
CA TYR A 465 -16.08 -2.88 -8.71
C TYR A 465 -17.57 -2.50 -8.66
N MET A 466 -17.93 -1.26 -8.94
CA MET A 466 -19.34 -0.87 -8.92
C MET A 466 -20.16 -1.43 -10.09
N PRO A 467 -19.81 -1.12 -11.34
CA PRO A 467 -20.59 -1.62 -12.47
C PRO A 467 -20.22 -3.07 -12.82
N GLY A 468 -18.94 -3.44 -12.73
CA GLY A 468 -18.46 -4.74 -13.16
C GLY A 468 -18.94 -5.89 -12.29
N ILE A 469 -18.91 -5.77 -10.96
CA ILE A 469 -19.41 -6.81 -10.05
C ILE A 469 -20.92 -7.00 -10.25
N THR A 470 -21.65 -5.94 -10.41
CA THR A 470 -23.10 -5.97 -10.63
C THR A 470 -23.45 -6.71 -11.93
N ILE A 471 -22.76 -6.40 -13.02
CA ILE A 471 -22.97 -7.06 -14.32
C ILE A 471 -22.50 -8.52 -14.28
N GLY A 472 -21.36 -8.81 -13.67
CA GLY A 472 -20.83 -10.16 -13.51
C GLY A 472 -21.74 -11.08 -12.68
N SER A 473 -22.56 -10.52 -11.81
CA SER A 473 -23.54 -11.24 -10.99
C SER A 473 -24.91 -11.44 -11.67
N ASN A 474 -25.04 -11.17 -12.95
CA ASN A 474 -26.29 -11.13 -13.70
C ASN A 474 -27.36 -10.16 -13.13
N THR A 475 -26.90 -9.10 -12.50
CA THR A 475 -27.76 -7.99 -12.04
C THR A 475 -27.58 -6.78 -12.94
N ASP A 476 -28.57 -5.91 -13.01
CA ASP A 476 -28.46 -4.66 -13.75
C ASP A 476 -27.34 -3.78 -13.14
N PRO A 477 -26.55 -3.07 -13.95
CA PRO A 477 -25.54 -2.18 -13.43
C PRO A 477 -26.18 -1.09 -12.57
N VAL A 478 -25.52 -0.71 -11.48
CA VAL A 478 -26.01 0.35 -10.57
C VAL A 478 -26.23 1.67 -11.31
N LEU A 479 -25.35 1.97 -12.26
CA LEU A 479 -25.46 3.14 -13.13
C LEU A 479 -25.19 2.77 -14.59
N PRO A 480 -25.84 3.45 -15.56
CA PRO A 480 -25.45 3.34 -16.95
C PRO A 480 -24.00 3.77 -17.17
N ALA A 481 -23.31 3.16 -18.14
CA ALA A 481 -21.91 3.46 -18.45
C ALA A 481 -21.64 4.97 -18.71
N GLU A 482 -22.54 5.62 -19.44
CA GLU A 482 -22.50 7.06 -19.68
C GLU A 482 -22.50 7.88 -18.38
N LYS A 483 -23.34 7.50 -17.42
CA LYS A 483 -23.45 8.21 -16.14
C LYS A 483 -22.21 7.99 -15.25
N VAL A 484 -21.64 6.79 -15.26
CA VAL A 484 -20.38 6.49 -14.57
C VAL A 484 -19.26 7.38 -15.13
N VAL A 485 -19.14 7.44 -16.45
CA VAL A 485 -18.09 8.23 -17.12
C VAL A 485 -18.32 9.74 -16.92
N GLU A 486 -19.56 10.21 -16.94
CA GLU A 486 -19.90 11.61 -16.64
C GLU A 486 -19.43 12.00 -15.23
N ILE A 487 -19.76 11.20 -14.21
CA ILE A 487 -19.35 11.49 -12.84
C ILE A 487 -17.83 11.45 -12.69
N LEU A 488 -17.17 10.40 -13.21
CA LEU A 488 -15.71 10.28 -13.13
C LEU A 488 -14.99 11.45 -13.80
N SER A 489 -15.40 11.81 -15.03
CA SER A 489 -14.76 12.87 -15.77
C SER A 489 -14.99 14.25 -15.16
N SER A 490 -16.07 14.44 -14.40
CA SER A 490 -16.29 15.69 -13.65
C SER A 490 -15.33 15.91 -12.49
N LYS A 491 -14.57 14.87 -12.08
CA LYS A 491 -13.78 14.87 -10.84
C LYS A 491 -12.26 14.82 -11.01
N VAL A 492 -11.80 14.68 -12.24
CA VAL A 492 -10.37 14.49 -12.54
C VAL A 492 -9.67 15.80 -12.95
N GLU A 493 -9.72 16.79 -12.10
CA GLU A 493 -8.99 18.06 -12.36
C GLU A 493 -7.48 17.80 -12.57
N PRO A 494 -6.83 18.48 -13.54
CA PRO A 494 -7.35 19.58 -14.38
C PRO A 494 -8.08 19.13 -15.66
N TYR A 495 -8.34 17.84 -15.88
CA TYR A 495 -8.94 17.29 -17.10
C TYR A 495 -10.46 17.16 -17.01
N THR A 496 -11.10 17.93 -16.15
CA THR A 496 -12.55 17.89 -15.90
C THR A 496 -13.36 17.95 -17.19
N GLY A 497 -14.29 16.99 -17.33
CA GLY A 497 -15.21 16.93 -18.47
C GLY A 497 -14.66 16.20 -19.71
N ASP A 498 -13.50 15.53 -19.63
CA ASP A 498 -13.00 14.64 -20.68
C ASP A 498 -13.46 13.19 -20.44
N PRO A 499 -14.57 12.74 -21.00
CA PRO A 499 -15.12 11.42 -20.75
C PRO A 499 -14.24 10.29 -21.31
N PHE A 500 -13.45 10.59 -22.36
CA PHE A 500 -12.63 9.58 -23.03
C PHE A 500 -11.43 9.12 -22.21
N MET A 501 -11.12 9.79 -21.11
CA MET A 501 -10.18 9.26 -20.11
C MET A 501 -10.62 7.89 -19.54
N PHE A 502 -11.91 7.61 -19.60
CA PHE A 502 -12.54 6.38 -19.07
C PHE A 502 -13.09 5.46 -20.16
N ASP A 503 -12.59 5.58 -21.38
CA ASP A 503 -12.88 4.64 -22.46
C ASP A 503 -11.95 3.42 -22.38
N TYR A 504 -12.52 2.26 -22.06
CA TYR A 504 -11.80 0.98 -21.95
C TYR A 504 -11.85 0.15 -23.24
N SER A 505 -12.31 0.72 -24.35
CA SER A 505 -12.25 0.07 -25.66
C SER A 505 -10.78 -0.04 -26.18
N GLU A 506 -10.59 -0.83 -27.23
CA GLU A 506 -9.34 -0.83 -28.01
C GLU A 506 -9.37 0.14 -29.18
N GLY A 507 -10.38 0.98 -29.24
CA GLY A 507 -10.59 2.03 -30.25
C GLY A 507 -9.60 3.21 -30.12
N PRO A 508 -9.78 4.23 -30.98
CA PRO A 508 -8.87 5.39 -31.04
C PRO A 508 -8.82 6.19 -29.72
N THR A 509 -9.89 6.20 -28.94
CA THR A 509 -10.00 6.90 -27.65
C THR A 509 -9.73 6.02 -26.44
N GLY A 510 -9.55 4.71 -26.64
CA GLY A 510 -9.47 3.70 -25.61
C GLY A 510 -8.09 3.51 -24.96
N ILE A 511 -7.78 2.26 -24.60
CA ILE A 511 -6.66 1.91 -23.71
C ILE A 511 -5.24 2.23 -24.22
N TYR A 512 -5.07 2.57 -25.50
CA TYR A 512 -3.78 2.97 -26.10
C TYR A 512 -3.75 4.43 -26.55
N SER A 513 -4.75 5.21 -26.17
CA SER A 513 -4.93 6.60 -26.59
C SER A 513 -4.16 7.61 -25.73
N ASP A 514 -4.10 8.86 -26.18
CA ASP A 514 -3.61 9.99 -25.40
C ASP A 514 -4.51 10.29 -24.18
N ASN A 515 -5.82 9.95 -24.29
CA ASN A 515 -6.73 10.05 -23.15
C ASN A 515 -6.30 9.11 -22.03
N ARG A 516 -5.91 7.88 -22.37
CA ARG A 516 -5.38 6.92 -21.38
C ARG A 516 -4.04 7.38 -20.81
N VAL A 517 -3.21 8.08 -21.56
CA VAL A 517 -1.98 8.72 -21.01
C VAL A 517 -2.35 9.69 -19.89
N ARG A 518 -3.34 10.58 -20.14
CA ARG A 518 -3.81 11.54 -19.11
C ARG A 518 -4.37 10.83 -17.87
N THR A 519 -5.16 9.76 -18.04
CA THR A 519 -5.71 8.99 -16.91
C THR A 519 -4.61 8.41 -16.03
N ILE A 520 -3.61 7.76 -16.64
CA ILE A 520 -2.52 7.12 -15.89
C ILE A 520 -1.65 8.18 -15.20
N ALA A 521 -1.28 9.25 -15.92
CA ALA A 521 -0.49 10.35 -15.36
C ALA A 521 -1.25 11.02 -14.19
N TRP A 522 -2.53 11.35 -14.38
CA TRP A 522 -3.38 11.90 -13.32
C TRP A 522 -3.41 11.01 -12.10
N HIS A 523 -3.66 9.71 -12.29
CA HIS A 523 -3.73 8.76 -11.18
C HIS A 523 -2.40 8.70 -10.40
N ARG A 524 -1.25 8.72 -11.09
CA ARG A 524 0.06 8.76 -10.43
C ARG A 524 0.31 10.05 -9.68
N HIS A 525 0.00 11.20 -10.29
CA HIS A 525 0.20 12.51 -9.68
C HIS A 525 -0.74 12.72 -8.48
N TYR A 526 -2.03 12.42 -8.64
CA TYR A 526 -3.02 12.47 -7.56
C TYR A 526 -2.59 11.60 -6.38
N SER A 527 -2.24 10.33 -6.66
CA SER A 527 -1.87 9.37 -5.63
C SER A 527 -0.62 9.79 -4.88
N ARG A 528 0.41 10.30 -5.56
CA ARG A 528 1.67 10.69 -4.90
C ARG A 528 1.49 11.80 -3.86
N PHE A 529 0.57 12.72 -4.06
CA PHE A 529 0.33 13.77 -3.07
C PHE A 529 -0.86 13.44 -2.16
N TRP A 530 -2.07 13.42 -2.71
CA TRP A 530 -3.27 13.32 -1.89
C TRP A 530 -3.39 12.01 -1.13
N ILE A 531 -3.07 10.89 -1.75
CA ILE A 531 -3.19 9.58 -1.09
C ILE A 531 -1.95 9.25 -0.26
N GLN A 532 -0.76 9.37 -0.82
CA GLN A 532 0.46 8.82 -0.19
C GLN A 532 1.21 9.84 0.66
N SER A 533 1.13 11.14 0.34
CA SER A 533 1.82 12.18 1.10
C SER A 533 0.93 12.79 2.18
N ILE A 534 -0.32 13.07 1.87
CA ILE A 534 -1.30 13.55 2.86
C ILE A 534 -1.85 12.39 3.69
N LEU A 535 -1.77 11.17 3.17
CA LEU A 535 -2.20 9.93 3.79
C LEU A 535 -3.73 9.80 3.95
N TYR A 536 -4.48 10.30 2.97
CA TYR A 536 -5.85 9.85 2.81
C TYR A 536 -5.88 8.35 2.58
N CYS A 537 -6.84 7.67 3.18
CA CYS A 537 -6.97 6.23 3.02
C CYS A 537 -7.52 5.90 1.63
N ASP A 538 -6.77 5.15 0.84
CA ASP A 538 -7.13 4.74 -0.52
C ASP A 538 -8.36 3.80 -0.60
N TRP A 539 -8.82 3.26 0.53
CA TRP A 539 -10.12 2.58 0.65
C TRP A 539 -11.32 3.53 0.63
N VAL A 540 -11.10 4.81 0.76
CA VAL A 540 -12.16 5.83 0.83
C VAL A 540 -11.94 6.93 -0.19
N TRP A 541 -10.69 7.23 -0.52
CA TRP A 541 -10.29 8.30 -1.41
C TRP A 541 -9.55 7.75 -2.64
N PRO A 542 -9.77 8.35 -3.82
CA PRO A 542 -10.75 9.39 -4.11
C PRO A 542 -12.18 8.89 -3.95
N LEU A 543 -13.03 9.71 -3.41
CA LEU A 543 -14.46 9.42 -3.26
C LEU A 543 -15.21 10.02 -4.45
N PHE A 544 -15.31 9.27 -5.54
CA PHE A 544 -15.98 9.69 -6.76
C PHE A 544 -17.49 9.54 -6.68
N PHE A 545 -17.96 8.45 -6.05
CA PHE A 545 -19.36 8.07 -5.96
C PHE A 545 -19.80 7.90 -4.51
N THR A 546 -21.07 8.13 -4.26
CA THR A 546 -21.75 7.77 -3.03
C THR A 546 -23.25 7.56 -3.28
N PRO A 547 -23.88 6.54 -2.69
CA PRO A 547 -25.33 6.38 -2.77
C PRO A 547 -26.10 7.40 -1.91
N ASN A 548 -25.39 8.20 -1.10
CA ASN A 548 -25.99 9.11 -0.12
C ASN A 548 -26.31 10.48 -0.69
N THR A 549 -25.96 10.77 -1.93
CA THR A 549 -26.33 12.00 -2.65
C THR A 549 -27.29 11.68 -3.80
N ALA A 550 -28.18 12.60 -4.13
CA ALA A 550 -29.21 12.38 -5.14
C ALA A 550 -28.65 12.12 -6.55
N ASP A 551 -27.49 12.69 -6.87
CA ASP A 551 -26.78 12.52 -8.14
C ASP A 551 -25.68 11.44 -8.08
N MET A 552 -25.55 10.76 -6.95
CA MET A 552 -24.51 9.79 -6.65
C MET A 552 -23.08 10.37 -6.68
N SER A 553 -22.91 11.68 -6.62
CA SER A 553 -21.62 12.36 -6.68
C SER A 553 -20.94 12.38 -5.32
N GLY A 554 -19.68 11.95 -5.27
CA GLY A 554 -18.87 11.91 -4.06
C GLY A 554 -18.10 13.20 -3.77
N ALA A 555 -17.28 13.20 -2.72
CA ALA A 555 -16.62 14.37 -2.15
C ALA A 555 -15.39 14.88 -2.91
N THR A 556 -14.77 14.06 -3.76
CA THR A 556 -13.65 14.47 -4.62
C THR A 556 -14.17 15.38 -5.74
N PRO A 557 -13.46 16.47 -6.16
CA PRO A 557 -12.14 16.96 -5.72
C PRO A 557 -12.18 18.02 -4.61
N GLU A 558 -13.33 18.31 -4.02
CA GLU A 558 -13.46 19.37 -3.02
C GLU A 558 -12.91 18.99 -1.64
N GLY A 559 -13.06 17.72 -1.27
CA GLY A 559 -12.76 17.25 0.08
C GLY A 559 -11.29 17.33 0.43
N GLU A 560 -10.41 16.98 -0.50
CA GLU A 560 -8.98 16.94 -0.31
C GLU A 560 -8.41 18.30 0.14
N PRO A 561 -8.58 19.39 -0.62
CA PRO A 561 -8.08 20.70 -0.22
C PRO A 561 -8.86 21.29 0.96
N LYS A 562 -10.17 20.99 1.08
CA LYS A 562 -11.00 21.50 2.17
C LYS A 562 -10.45 21.10 3.53
N PHE A 563 -10.10 19.82 3.72
CA PHE A 563 -9.49 19.34 4.96
C PHE A 563 -8.05 19.80 5.10
N PHE A 564 -7.26 19.71 4.03
CA PHE A 564 -5.85 20.09 4.05
C PHE A 564 -5.64 21.54 4.46
N ASN A 565 -6.39 22.44 3.83
CA ASN A 565 -6.29 23.88 4.12
C ASN A 565 -6.78 24.22 5.52
N ALA A 566 -7.85 23.54 6.01
CA ALA A 566 -8.35 23.75 7.36
C ALA A 566 -7.33 23.34 8.44
N VAL A 567 -6.64 22.22 8.22
CA VAL A 567 -5.65 21.70 9.18
C VAL A 567 -4.35 22.48 9.12
N THR A 568 -3.81 22.72 7.93
CA THR A 568 -2.47 23.30 7.75
C THR A 568 -2.46 24.83 7.73
N GLY A 569 -3.58 25.48 7.42
CA GLY A 569 -3.67 26.91 7.18
C GLY A 569 -3.09 27.35 5.82
N ARG A 570 -2.71 26.39 4.97
CA ARG A 570 -2.33 26.64 3.58
C ARG A 570 -3.59 26.96 2.75
N ASN A 571 -3.37 27.41 1.54
CA ASN A 571 -4.45 27.68 0.59
C ASN A 571 -4.05 27.11 -0.77
N ILE A 572 -4.15 25.79 -0.92
CA ILE A 572 -3.89 25.11 -2.19
C ILE A 572 -5.19 24.58 -2.76
N SER A 573 -5.29 24.57 -4.08
CA SER A 573 -6.36 23.90 -4.82
C SER A 573 -6.10 22.38 -4.92
N PHE A 574 -7.10 21.64 -5.39
CA PHE A 574 -6.94 20.25 -5.72
C PHE A 574 -5.85 20.04 -6.79
N THR A 575 -5.86 20.88 -7.84
CA THR A 575 -4.87 20.85 -8.93
C THR A 575 -3.46 21.15 -8.43
N ASP A 576 -3.27 22.11 -7.50
CA ASP A 576 -1.94 22.36 -6.91
C ASP A 576 -1.40 21.09 -6.25
N GLY A 577 -2.26 20.32 -5.57
CA GLY A 577 -1.88 19.03 -5.00
C GLY A 577 -1.48 18.00 -6.06
N VAL A 578 -2.18 17.96 -7.19
CA VAL A 578 -1.82 17.08 -8.33
C VAL A 578 -0.45 17.46 -8.89
N GLU A 579 -0.15 18.76 -9.03
CA GLU A 579 1.17 19.25 -9.49
C GLU A 579 2.29 18.95 -8.49
N ILE A 580 2.05 19.05 -7.17
CA ILE A 580 3.00 18.59 -6.16
C ILE A 580 3.23 17.08 -6.31
N GLY A 581 2.18 16.33 -6.55
CA GLY A 581 2.27 14.89 -6.82
C GLY A 581 3.11 14.57 -8.05
N ARG A 582 3.00 15.36 -9.11
CA ARG A 582 3.85 15.26 -10.30
C ARG A 582 5.32 15.52 -9.99
N LYS A 583 5.62 16.50 -9.14
CA LYS A 583 6.98 16.75 -8.64
C LYS A 583 7.53 15.53 -7.90
N ILE A 584 6.75 14.95 -6.99
CA ILE A 584 7.14 13.75 -6.23
C ILE A 584 7.36 12.56 -7.17
N TRP A 585 6.47 12.34 -8.13
CA TRP A 585 6.59 11.28 -9.14
C TRP A 585 7.90 11.37 -9.95
N ASN A 586 8.29 12.59 -10.33
CA ASN A 586 9.55 12.82 -11.04
C ASN A 586 10.78 12.66 -10.13
N LEU A 587 10.66 12.95 -8.84
CA LEU A 587 11.71 12.65 -7.86
C LEU A 587 11.89 11.13 -7.70
N ASP A 588 10.82 10.37 -7.52
CA ASP A 588 10.85 8.91 -7.46
C ASP A 588 11.46 8.32 -8.74
N ARG A 589 11.01 8.81 -9.91
CA ARG A 589 11.57 8.41 -11.20
C ARG A 589 13.08 8.61 -11.26
N SER A 590 13.56 9.71 -10.71
CA SER A 590 15.00 10.02 -10.65
C SER A 590 15.76 9.05 -9.74
N ILE A 591 15.18 8.66 -8.62
CA ILE A 591 15.75 7.62 -7.73
C ILE A 591 15.85 6.28 -8.49
N TRP A 592 14.80 5.84 -9.18
CA TRP A 592 14.82 4.59 -9.96
C TRP A 592 15.82 4.64 -11.11
N VAL A 593 15.98 5.79 -11.77
CA VAL A 593 16.98 5.98 -12.83
C VAL A 593 18.40 5.82 -12.27
N LEU A 594 18.68 6.31 -11.06
CA LEU A 594 19.96 6.07 -10.38
C LEU A 594 20.16 4.60 -9.98
N GLN A 595 19.08 3.86 -9.76
CA GLN A 595 19.12 2.40 -9.57
C GLN A 595 19.29 1.61 -10.88
N GLY A 596 19.35 2.30 -12.03
CA GLY A 596 19.56 1.69 -13.35
C GLY A 596 18.31 1.52 -14.19
N ARG A 597 17.18 2.13 -13.81
CA ARG A 597 15.93 2.02 -14.56
C ARG A 597 16.07 2.54 -15.99
N HIS A 598 15.55 1.74 -16.91
CA HIS A 598 15.57 2.02 -18.32
C HIS A 598 14.27 1.54 -18.99
N ARG A 599 13.88 2.17 -20.10
CA ARG A 599 12.67 1.84 -20.87
C ARG A 599 12.51 0.34 -21.16
N ASP A 600 13.62 -0.34 -21.49
CA ASP A 600 13.60 -1.76 -21.88
C ASP A 600 13.25 -2.70 -20.71
N MET A 601 13.34 -2.21 -19.48
CA MET A 601 12.92 -2.96 -18.29
C MET A 601 11.41 -2.86 -18.04
N GLU A 602 10.74 -1.86 -18.62
CA GLU A 602 9.31 -1.59 -18.42
C GLU A 602 8.48 -2.38 -19.43
N VAL A 603 8.49 -3.70 -19.28
CA VAL A 603 7.82 -4.68 -20.13
C VAL A 603 7.03 -5.64 -19.27
N PHE A 604 5.79 -5.90 -19.64
CA PHE A 604 5.01 -6.95 -18.99
C PHE A 604 5.52 -8.34 -19.32
N THR A 605 5.29 -9.28 -18.42
CA THR A 605 5.55 -10.71 -18.65
C THR A 605 4.63 -11.27 -19.73
N GLY A 606 4.99 -12.43 -20.29
CA GLY A 606 4.39 -12.95 -21.52
C GLY A 606 2.89 -13.20 -21.45
N TYR A 607 2.36 -13.63 -20.30
CA TYR A 607 0.94 -13.95 -20.19
C TYR A 607 0.03 -12.75 -20.51
N VAL A 608 0.46 -11.54 -20.17
CA VAL A 608 -0.32 -10.32 -20.44
C VAL A 608 -0.58 -10.11 -21.93
N TYR A 609 0.31 -10.61 -22.77
CA TYR A 609 0.22 -10.51 -24.24
C TYR A 609 -0.30 -11.78 -24.92
N ASN A 610 -0.19 -12.95 -24.26
CA ASN A 610 -0.37 -14.24 -24.91
C ASN A 610 -1.57 -15.03 -24.36
N VAL A 611 -1.98 -14.78 -23.12
CA VAL A 611 -3.04 -15.54 -22.46
C VAL A 611 -4.31 -14.70 -22.39
N PRO A 612 -5.39 -15.07 -23.07
CA PRO A 612 -6.65 -14.34 -23.02
C PRO A 612 -7.28 -14.39 -21.62
N THR A 613 -7.94 -13.30 -21.21
CA THR A 613 -8.76 -13.30 -19.99
C THR A 613 -9.92 -14.27 -20.12
N GLN A 614 -10.21 -14.99 -19.03
CA GLN A 614 -11.17 -16.12 -19.08
C GLN A 614 -12.56 -15.74 -18.56
N SER A 615 -12.61 -14.90 -17.52
CA SER A 615 -13.87 -14.54 -16.89
C SER A 615 -14.56 -13.37 -17.59
N PRO A 616 -15.89 -13.33 -17.63
CA PRO A 616 -16.61 -12.15 -18.08
C PRO A 616 -16.23 -10.91 -17.27
N TYR A 617 -15.91 -9.82 -17.97
CA TYR A 617 -15.54 -8.56 -17.37
C TYR A 617 -16.07 -7.40 -18.21
N TYR A 618 -16.85 -6.51 -17.62
CA TYR A 618 -17.54 -5.46 -18.32
C TYR A 618 -17.03 -4.08 -17.90
N LEU A 619 -16.66 -3.25 -18.88
CA LEU A 619 -16.11 -1.92 -18.66
C LEU A 619 -16.82 -0.89 -19.53
N PRO A 620 -16.82 0.38 -19.13
CA PRO A 620 -17.32 1.46 -19.98
C PRO A 620 -16.50 1.52 -21.28
N VAL A 621 -17.16 1.41 -22.43
CA VAL A 621 -16.57 1.55 -23.76
C VAL A 621 -17.35 2.53 -24.59
N TYR A 622 -16.66 3.32 -25.43
CA TYR A 622 -17.27 4.22 -26.40
C TYR A 622 -17.17 3.61 -27.80
N GLU A 623 -18.29 3.14 -28.30
CA GLU A 623 -18.37 2.50 -29.61
C GLU A 623 -19.63 2.95 -30.37
N ASN A 624 -19.50 3.14 -31.68
CA ASN A 624 -20.63 3.55 -32.52
C ASN A 624 -21.33 4.84 -32.05
N GLY A 625 -20.58 5.79 -31.48
CA GLY A 625 -21.09 7.08 -31.03
C GLY A 625 -21.84 7.07 -29.68
N LYS A 626 -21.75 5.99 -28.91
CA LYS A 626 -22.43 5.85 -27.60
C LYS A 626 -21.59 5.10 -26.57
N TRP A 627 -21.87 5.37 -25.30
CA TRP A 627 -21.33 4.63 -24.18
C TRP A 627 -22.15 3.37 -23.91
N SER A 628 -21.44 2.29 -23.56
CA SER A 628 -22.07 1.04 -23.10
C SER A 628 -21.05 0.26 -22.26
N TYR A 629 -21.51 -0.79 -21.56
CA TYR A 629 -20.59 -1.74 -20.93
C TYR A 629 -20.21 -2.81 -21.96
N GLY A 630 -18.94 -2.77 -22.40
CA GLY A 630 -18.37 -3.75 -23.31
C GLY A 630 -17.80 -4.95 -22.55
N ASN A 631 -18.06 -6.16 -23.05
CA ASN A 631 -17.45 -7.38 -22.52
C ASN A 631 -15.98 -7.47 -22.95
N CYS A 632 -15.06 -7.46 -22.00
CA CYS A 632 -13.61 -7.54 -22.21
C CYS A 632 -13.05 -8.97 -22.07
N THR A 633 -13.89 -10.00 -22.04
CA THR A 633 -13.47 -11.42 -22.03
C THR A 633 -12.63 -11.72 -23.27
N GLY A 634 -11.56 -12.47 -23.12
CA GLY A 634 -10.66 -12.83 -24.21
C GLY A 634 -9.58 -11.75 -24.52
N ARG A 635 -9.56 -10.64 -23.77
CA ARG A 635 -8.58 -9.58 -24.00
C ARG A 635 -7.17 -10.03 -23.67
N VAL A 636 -6.24 -9.63 -24.53
CA VAL A 636 -4.80 -9.61 -24.32
C VAL A 636 -4.29 -8.21 -24.66
N LEU A 637 -3.18 -7.78 -24.10
CA LEU A 637 -2.57 -6.52 -24.53
C LEU A 637 -1.81 -6.71 -25.83
N ASN A 638 -1.87 -5.70 -26.71
CA ASN A 638 -1.04 -5.64 -27.90
C ASN A 638 0.31 -4.99 -27.58
N ARG A 639 1.39 -5.76 -27.65
CA ARG A 639 2.74 -5.32 -27.30
C ARG A 639 3.17 -4.06 -28.08
N SER A 640 2.99 -4.01 -29.39
CA SER A 640 3.40 -2.86 -30.19
C SER A 640 2.57 -1.60 -29.91
N LYS A 641 1.27 -1.75 -29.69
CA LYS A 641 0.41 -0.63 -29.28
C LYS A 641 0.80 -0.13 -27.88
N PHE A 642 1.11 -1.03 -26.93
CA PHE A 642 1.59 -0.65 -25.60
C PHE A 642 2.92 0.10 -25.66
N GLU A 643 3.89 -0.36 -26.48
CA GLU A 643 5.16 0.34 -26.67
C GLU A 643 4.99 1.74 -27.27
N ALA A 644 4.08 1.89 -28.23
CA ALA A 644 3.73 3.20 -28.77
C ALA A 644 3.05 4.09 -27.72
N TRP A 645 2.15 3.54 -26.92
CA TRP A 645 1.50 4.24 -25.81
C TRP A 645 2.53 4.69 -24.77
N LYS A 646 3.48 3.85 -24.40
CA LYS A 646 4.56 4.15 -23.45
C LYS A 646 5.42 5.33 -23.94
N THR A 647 5.68 5.42 -25.24
CA THR A 647 6.34 6.58 -25.86
C THR A 647 5.54 7.87 -25.62
N LYS A 648 4.23 7.84 -25.88
CA LYS A 648 3.34 8.99 -25.63
C LYS A 648 3.34 9.40 -24.15
N PHE A 649 3.34 8.42 -23.24
CA PHE A 649 3.41 8.68 -21.79
C PHE A 649 4.70 9.39 -21.41
N TYR A 650 5.86 8.93 -21.93
CA TYR A 650 7.15 9.58 -21.65
C TYR A 650 7.20 11.01 -22.19
N ASP A 651 6.70 11.22 -23.40
CA ASP A 651 6.64 12.56 -24.00
C ASP A 651 5.72 13.49 -23.18
N PHE A 652 4.58 12.98 -22.70
CA PHE A 652 3.66 13.70 -21.83
C PHE A 652 4.31 14.10 -20.50
N GLU A 653 5.05 13.20 -19.87
CA GLU A 653 5.81 13.45 -18.64
C GLU A 653 7.03 14.36 -18.86
N GLY A 654 7.41 14.60 -20.10
CA GLY A 654 8.62 15.33 -20.45
C GLY A 654 9.89 14.53 -20.23
N TRP A 655 9.81 13.20 -20.33
CA TRP A 655 10.95 12.29 -20.29
C TRP A 655 11.49 12.01 -21.67
N ASN A 656 12.70 11.52 -21.75
CA ASN A 656 13.28 11.06 -23.02
C ASN A 656 12.64 9.72 -23.43
N SER A 657 11.98 9.69 -24.57
CA SER A 657 11.23 8.52 -25.03
C SER A 657 12.10 7.31 -25.38
N SER A 658 13.41 7.49 -25.59
CA SER A 658 14.33 6.37 -25.91
C SER A 658 14.73 5.58 -24.66
N ASN A 659 14.83 6.21 -23.49
CA ASN A 659 15.31 5.59 -22.26
C ASN A 659 14.37 5.76 -21.04
N GLY A 660 13.37 6.63 -21.13
CA GLY A 660 12.44 6.93 -20.05
C GLY A 660 13.02 7.80 -18.95
N TRP A 661 14.12 8.50 -19.17
CA TRP A 661 14.79 9.34 -18.18
C TRP A 661 14.25 10.76 -18.21
N PRO A 662 14.06 11.41 -17.02
CA PRO A 662 13.62 12.81 -16.97
C PRO A 662 14.58 13.75 -17.69
N ARG A 663 14.02 14.72 -18.42
CA ARG A 663 14.82 15.79 -19.04
C ARG A 663 15.08 16.90 -18.04
N ARG A 664 16.23 17.60 -18.20
CA ARG A 664 16.60 18.75 -17.35
C ARG A 664 15.49 19.79 -17.24
N LYS A 665 14.94 20.21 -18.39
CA LYS A 665 13.87 21.21 -18.44
C LYS A 665 12.66 20.78 -17.58
N THR A 666 12.29 19.51 -17.62
CA THR A 666 11.18 18.95 -16.84
C THR A 666 11.45 19.05 -15.34
N LEU A 667 12.62 18.61 -14.90
CA LEU A 667 12.99 18.66 -13.49
C LEU A 667 13.11 20.10 -12.97
N GLU A 668 13.73 20.99 -13.73
CA GLU A 668 13.92 22.39 -13.34
C GLU A 668 12.58 23.14 -13.27
N SER A 669 11.61 22.86 -14.15
CA SER A 669 10.28 23.46 -14.08
C SER A 669 9.51 23.10 -12.80
N MET A 670 9.89 22.01 -12.14
CA MET A 670 9.31 21.56 -10.85
C MET A 670 10.19 21.94 -9.63
N GLY A 671 11.23 22.75 -9.81
CA GLY A 671 12.17 23.12 -8.74
C GLY A 671 13.15 22.00 -8.37
N LEU A 672 13.30 20.95 -9.18
CA LEU A 672 14.20 19.81 -8.95
C LEU A 672 15.57 19.99 -9.64
N LYS A 673 16.12 21.22 -9.64
CA LYS A 673 17.41 21.52 -10.28
C LYS A 673 18.55 20.66 -9.72
N LYS A 674 18.64 20.49 -8.40
CA LYS A 674 19.70 19.64 -7.78
C LYS A 674 19.59 18.18 -8.23
N VAL A 675 18.37 17.69 -8.44
CA VAL A 675 18.11 16.34 -8.97
C VAL A 675 18.64 16.23 -10.41
N ALA A 676 18.34 17.22 -11.25
CA ALA A 676 18.86 17.28 -12.63
C ALA A 676 20.39 17.33 -12.67
N ASP A 677 21.03 18.12 -11.78
CA ASP A 677 22.49 18.23 -11.70
C ASP A 677 23.11 16.86 -11.32
N THR A 678 22.56 16.15 -10.32
CA THR A 678 23.02 14.81 -9.91
C THR A 678 22.85 13.79 -11.05
N LEU A 679 21.70 13.78 -11.74
CA LEU A 679 21.49 12.87 -12.87
C LEU A 679 22.46 13.13 -14.02
N GLN A 680 22.79 14.39 -14.29
CA GLN A 680 23.79 14.75 -15.30
C GLN A 680 25.18 14.28 -14.91
N GLU A 681 25.62 14.49 -13.68
CA GLU A 681 26.90 14.00 -13.14
C GLU A 681 27.04 12.47 -13.26
N LYS A 682 25.93 11.76 -13.09
CA LYS A 682 25.86 10.30 -13.20
C LYS A 682 25.62 9.80 -14.64
N ASN A 683 25.53 10.68 -15.65
CA ASN A 683 25.17 10.36 -17.03
C ASN A 683 23.82 9.61 -17.14
N ARG A 684 22.84 10.06 -16.38
CA ARG A 684 21.49 9.51 -16.29
C ARG A 684 20.38 10.53 -16.59
N LEU A 685 20.72 11.69 -17.12
CA LEU A 685 19.77 12.71 -17.57
C LEU A 685 19.26 12.40 -18.97
N GLY A 686 17.94 12.57 -19.20
CA GLY A 686 17.25 12.27 -20.45
C GLY A 686 17.39 13.35 -21.53
#